data_e097702644c2098dbf01d4ea71319caf
#
_entry.id   e097702644c2098dbf01d4ea71319caf
#
_cell.length_a   1.000
_cell.length_b   1.000
_cell.length_c   1.000
_cell.angle_alpha   90.00
_cell.angle_beta   90.00
_cell.angle_gamma   90.00
#
_symmetry.space_group_name_H-M   'P 1'
#
loop_
_entity.id
_entity.type
_entity.pdbx_description
1 polymer ?
#
loop_
_entity_poly.entity_id
_entity_poly.type
_entity_poly.pdbx_seq_one_letter_code
_entity_poly.pdbx_strand_id
1 'polypeptide(L)'
;MSKELTKAYEPKEVEKKIYDFWLEGKYFHTQIDPEKKPYTIVIPPPNITSQLHIGHAYDNTVQDILIRFKRMQGFAALWVPGTDHASIATEAKIVEAMREEGLTKEDIGRDAFLERAWAWNEKFGGRIIEQLRLLGSSCDWDRLRFTMDDGCNRAVKYVFKKYYDKGLIYRGERLTNWCPNCGTAISDAEVEFEEKEGSFWHLRYPLADGGGYLELATTRPETMLGDTAVAVHPGDERYRALVGKNVILPLLNREIPVIADTYVEMDFGTGVVKITPAHDPNDFEVGLRHDLPMIDVMDKKACINEKGGKYAGLSTVEARKQIVKDLEEGGYLAGTEPIKHNVGTCSRCHKIIEPKLSTQWFVKMKPLAEPANKAVREGKTRFIPDRMQKLYFSWMDNVKDWCISRQLWWGHQIPAWFCDDCGFITVDENDVRNCEKCGSEKVRQDPDTLDTWFSSALWPFSTLGWPEETEDLKYFYPTDVLVTAYDIIFFWVARMIFSGLENMGEAPFHTVMLHGLIRDSEGRKMSKSLGNGIDPVDVIDRYGADALRFALVTGNSPGNDMRFRDERVEASRNFANKIWNAARFIHMNVDGRDISCELPENLTVEDKWILSRFHTVAKEMTENMDKYELGIAVSKLQDFLWDNFCDWYIELAKIRMTGENVASADGARHVLIWVMQNTLKLLHPFMPFITEEIWQSLPHEGEALMISQWPVYREELVFPEATEQMEQVMRLITAVRTRRSEMNVPPSKKAALYIETSNVCMFESCKEDILRLAYCNEVLVGECLQVPKGAVTVVTGACKGYLPMEDLIDREAEIARLRKELENAQKQLDTVGAKLQNETFMSKAPQKVVDGVRENGEKLSEKVKLIEESLKTFEE
;
A
#
# COMPACT_ATOMS: atom_id res chain seq x y z
N MET A 1 32.87 -19.11 -20.06
CA MET A 1 32.83 -20.13 -18.97
C MET A 1 31.63 -19.77 -18.09
N SER A 2 30.63 -20.62 -18.06
CA SER A 2 29.48 -20.42 -17.17
C SER A 2 29.98 -20.44 -15.72
N LYS A 3 29.57 -19.47 -14.92
CA LYS A 3 29.95 -19.38 -13.52
C LYS A 3 29.14 -20.43 -12.73
N GLU A 4 29.81 -21.36 -12.05
CA GLU A 4 29.14 -22.35 -11.22
C GLU A 4 28.28 -21.66 -10.14
N LEU A 5 27.00 -22.01 -10.04
CA LEU A 5 26.09 -21.51 -9.02
C LEU A 5 26.46 -22.06 -7.64
N THR A 6 26.49 -21.19 -6.64
CA THR A 6 26.77 -21.56 -5.24
C THR A 6 25.71 -22.52 -4.68
N LYS A 7 25.99 -23.18 -3.57
CA LYS A 7 25.08 -24.17 -2.96
C LYS A 7 23.74 -23.55 -2.50
N ALA A 8 23.75 -22.29 -2.11
CA ALA A 8 22.57 -21.54 -1.70
C ALA A 8 22.59 -20.15 -2.33
N TYR A 9 21.43 -19.53 -2.51
CA TYR A 9 21.31 -18.15 -2.96
C TYR A 9 21.71 -17.20 -1.83
N GLU A 10 22.68 -16.33 -2.08
CA GLU A 10 23.19 -15.33 -1.13
C GLU A 10 22.91 -13.92 -1.69
N PRO A 11 21.78 -13.29 -1.29
CA PRO A 11 21.35 -12.00 -1.84
C PRO A 11 22.42 -10.91 -1.77
N LYS A 12 23.15 -10.81 -0.66
CA LYS A 12 24.17 -9.77 -0.44
C LYS A 12 25.33 -9.81 -1.45
N GLU A 13 25.63 -10.98 -1.98
CA GLU A 13 26.68 -11.14 -3.00
C GLU A 13 26.19 -10.83 -4.41
N VAL A 14 24.86 -10.96 -4.62
CA VAL A 14 24.24 -10.86 -5.94
C VAL A 14 23.64 -9.48 -6.19
N GLU A 15 22.85 -8.94 -5.25
CA GLU A 15 22.00 -7.78 -5.48
C GLU A 15 22.78 -6.54 -5.91
N LYS A 16 23.84 -6.19 -5.19
CA LYS A 16 24.66 -5.03 -5.56
C LYS A 16 25.32 -5.20 -6.94
N LYS A 17 25.91 -6.37 -7.20
CA LYS A 17 26.57 -6.68 -8.47
C LYS A 17 25.60 -6.57 -9.65
N ILE A 18 24.38 -7.11 -9.51
CA ILE A 18 23.37 -7.07 -10.56
C ILE A 18 22.84 -5.66 -10.74
N TYR A 19 22.62 -4.90 -9.66
CA TYR A 19 22.18 -3.51 -9.78
C TYR A 19 23.21 -2.63 -10.50
N ASP A 20 24.50 -2.77 -10.14
CA ASP A 20 25.60 -2.07 -10.79
C ASP A 20 25.68 -2.45 -12.30
N PHE A 21 25.50 -3.73 -12.64
CA PHE A 21 25.41 -4.20 -14.02
C PHE A 21 24.29 -3.51 -14.81
N TRP A 22 23.09 -3.37 -14.22
CA TRP A 22 21.99 -2.68 -14.89
C TRP A 22 22.25 -1.19 -15.07
N LEU A 23 22.90 -0.54 -14.10
CA LEU A 23 23.27 0.87 -14.20
C LEU A 23 24.33 1.12 -15.29
N GLU A 24 25.37 0.29 -15.36
CA GLU A 24 26.44 0.36 -16.36
C GLU A 24 25.88 0.14 -17.77
N GLY A 25 24.95 -0.81 -17.93
CA GLY A 25 24.24 -1.08 -19.19
C GLY A 25 23.19 -0.02 -19.55
N LYS A 26 22.90 0.93 -18.65
CA LYS A 26 21.85 1.95 -18.82
C LYS A 26 20.47 1.38 -19.16
N TYR A 27 20.14 0.18 -18.67
CA TYR A 27 18.91 -0.51 -18.99
C TYR A 27 17.65 0.15 -18.38
N PHE A 28 17.83 1.08 -17.44
CA PHE A 28 16.74 1.87 -16.85
C PHE A 28 16.43 3.13 -17.66
N HIS A 29 17.40 3.61 -18.45
CA HIS A 29 17.24 4.82 -19.24
C HIS A 29 16.32 4.58 -20.43
N THR A 30 15.27 5.40 -20.54
CA THR A 30 14.27 5.28 -21.60
C THR A 30 14.48 6.39 -22.63
N GLN A 31 14.74 6.00 -23.87
CA GLN A 31 14.84 6.91 -24.99
C GLN A 31 13.49 7.12 -25.67
N ILE A 32 13.30 8.31 -26.23
CA ILE A 32 12.18 8.59 -27.12
C ILE A 32 12.37 7.78 -28.39
N ASP A 33 11.43 6.91 -28.69
CA ASP A 33 11.43 6.04 -29.86
C ASP A 33 10.02 6.06 -30.50
N PRO A 34 9.84 6.75 -31.63
CA PRO A 34 8.54 6.86 -32.30
C PRO A 34 7.92 5.52 -32.72
N GLU A 35 8.73 4.48 -32.87
CA GLU A 35 8.26 3.13 -33.22
C GLU A 35 7.70 2.37 -32.01
N LYS A 36 7.98 2.85 -30.79
CA LYS A 36 7.51 2.25 -29.55
C LYS A 36 6.40 3.05 -28.93
N LYS A 37 5.44 2.36 -28.35
CA LYS A 37 4.42 2.99 -27.52
C LYS A 37 5.01 3.38 -26.17
N PRO A 38 4.84 4.64 -25.70
CA PRO A 38 5.27 5.01 -24.35
C PRO A 38 4.44 4.31 -23.29
N TYR A 39 5.05 4.09 -22.13
CA TYR A 39 4.38 3.72 -20.90
C TYR A 39 5.08 4.41 -19.74
N THR A 40 4.38 5.34 -19.10
CA THR A 40 4.99 6.27 -18.15
C THR A 40 4.35 6.14 -16.77
N ILE A 41 5.19 6.03 -15.75
CA ILE A 41 4.82 6.18 -14.35
C ILE A 41 5.69 7.30 -13.75
N VAL A 42 5.07 8.20 -12.98
CA VAL A 42 5.78 9.13 -12.11
C VAL A 42 5.68 8.60 -10.68
N ILE A 43 6.81 8.53 -10.00
CA ILE A 43 6.85 8.04 -8.62
C ILE A 43 6.01 8.95 -7.70
N PRO A 44 5.23 8.44 -6.72
CA PRO A 44 4.83 9.25 -5.59
C PRO A 44 6.08 9.73 -4.86
N PRO A 45 6.45 11.02 -4.98
CA PRO A 45 7.76 11.46 -4.49
C PRO A 45 7.81 11.37 -2.97
N PRO A 46 8.69 10.54 -2.38
CA PRO A 46 8.76 10.41 -0.94
C PRO A 46 9.17 11.72 -0.28
N ASN A 47 8.55 12.01 0.87
CA ASN A 47 8.86 13.18 1.68
C ASN A 47 10.25 13.06 2.31
N ILE A 48 11.10 14.09 2.18
CA ILE A 48 12.44 14.13 2.77
C ILE A 48 12.44 14.31 4.30
N THR A 49 11.38 13.92 4.98
CA THR A 49 11.26 14.00 6.44
C THR A 49 12.11 12.97 7.17
N SER A 50 12.40 11.86 6.53
CA SER A 50 13.21 10.73 7.05
C SER A 50 13.39 9.66 5.98
N GLN A 51 14.00 8.54 6.36
CA GLN A 51 14.11 7.33 5.54
C GLN A 51 12.75 6.71 5.18
N LEU A 52 12.74 5.86 4.12
CA LEU A 52 11.58 5.11 3.69
C LEU A 52 11.14 4.09 4.75
N HIS A 53 9.87 3.72 4.72
CA HIS A 53 9.30 2.62 5.50
C HIS A 53 8.69 1.56 4.56
N ILE A 54 8.27 0.45 5.13
CA ILE A 54 7.76 -0.71 4.38
C ILE A 54 6.57 -0.37 3.45
N GLY A 55 5.76 0.63 3.77
CA GLY A 55 4.69 1.11 2.89
C GLY A 55 5.22 1.70 1.57
N HIS A 56 6.33 2.45 1.63
CA HIS A 56 7.00 2.94 0.42
C HIS A 56 7.61 1.78 -0.39
N ALA A 57 8.16 0.76 0.31
CA ALA A 57 8.68 -0.41 -0.39
C ALA A 57 7.59 -1.15 -1.17
N TYR A 58 6.37 -1.24 -0.62
CA TYR A 58 5.22 -1.81 -1.32
C TYR A 58 4.82 -0.99 -2.55
N ASP A 59 4.60 0.30 -2.36
CA ASP A 59 4.24 1.23 -3.43
C ASP A 59 5.24 1.17 -4.61
N ASN A 60 6.54 1.26 -4.30
CA ASN A 60 7.60 1.21 -5.31
C ASN A 60 7.74 -0.18 -5.96
N THR A 61 7.52 -1.26 -5.21
CA THR A 61 7.55 -2.62 -5.77
C THR A 61 6.45 -2.79 -6.82
N VAL A 62 5.23 -2.31 -6.55
CA VAL A 62 4.12 -2.37 -7.51
C VAL A 62 4.45 -1.62 -8.79
N GLN A 63 4.98 -0.41 -8.69
CA GLN A 63 5.39 0.40 -9.84
C GLN A 63 6.49 -0.28 -10.66
N ASP A 64 7.52 -0.78 -10.00
CA ASP A 64 8.66 -1.45 -10.67
C ASP A 64 8.23 -2.71 -11.43
N ILE A 65 7.29 -3.48 -10.85
CA ILE A 65 6.72 -4.66 -11.52
C ILE A 65 6.05 -4.25 -12.84
N LEU A 66 5.23 -3.19 -12.82
CA LEU A 66 4.55 -2.71 -14.02
C LEU A 66 5.52 -2.18 -15.07
N ILE A 67 6.52 -1.42 -14.65
CA ILE A 67 7.57 -0.88 -15.54
C ILE A 67 8.38 -1.99 -16.18
N ARG A 68 8.85 -2.99 -15.41
CA ARG A 68 9.60 -4.13 -15.95
C ARG A 68 8.75 -4.94 -16.91
N PHE A 69 7.51 -5.22 -16.56
CA PHE A 69 6.56 -5.93 -17.42
C PHE A 69 6.37 -5.21 -18.76
N LYS A 70 6.09 -3.90 -18.75
CA LYS A 70 5.89 -3.13 -19.98
C LYS A 70 7.18 -2.96 -20.79
N ARG A 71 8.34 -2.81 -20.12
CA ARG A 71 9.65 -2.80 -20.79
C ARG A 71 9.89 -4.10 -21.55
N MET A 72 9.62 -5.25 -20.93
CA MET A 72 9.76 -6.55 -21.58
C MET A 72 8.72 -6.78 -22.70
N GLN A 73 7.57 -6.08 -22.65
CA GLN A 73 6.60 -6.07 -23.76
C GLN A 73 7.01 -5.14 -24.92
N GLY A 74 8.16 -4.47 -24.83
CA GLY A 74 8.69 -3.62 -25.90
C GLY A 74 8.22 -2.16 -25.87
N PHE A 75 7.53 -1.71 -24.80
CA PHE A 75 7.18 -0.31 -24.62
C PHE A 75 8.43 0.55 -24.34
N ALA A 76 8.36 1.84 -24.67
CA ALA A 76 9.25 2.85 -24.12
C ALA A 76 8.80 3.15 -22.68
N ALA A 77 9.23 2.30 -21.74
CA ALA A 77 8.74 2.30 -20.36
C ALA A 77 9.58 3.24 -19.50
N LEU A 78 9.03 4.40 -19.16
CA LEU A 78 9.65 5.44 -18.34
C LEU A 78 9.10 5.41 -16.91
N TRP A 79 9.98 5.27 -15.93
CA TRP A 79 9.66 5.51 -14.53
C TRP A 79 10.47 6.69 -14.00
N VAL A 80 9.78 7.84 -13.81
CA VAL A 80 10.40 9.08 -13.35
C VAL A 80 10.56 9.06 -11.83
N PRO A 81 11.80 9.06 -11.29
CA PRO A 81 12.06 9.14 -9.86
C PRO A 81 12.02 10.58 -9.35
N GLY A 82 11.82 10.72 -8.04
CA GLY A 82 11.95 12.03 -7.39
C GLY A 82 11.65 12.00 -5.90
N THR A 83 11.79 13.17 -5.25
CA THR A 83 11.51 13.39 -3.83
C THR A 83 10.69 14.66 -3.64
N ASP A 84 9.93 14.73 -2.53
CA ASP A 84 9.11 15.88 -2.17
C ASP A 84 9.73 16.64 -0.98
N HIS A 85 9.79 17.96 -1.11
CA HIS A 85 10.26 18.86 -0.07
C HIS A 85 9.36 18.86 1.20
N ALA A 86 8.08 18.47 1.04
CA ALA A 86 7.11 18.25 2.11
C ALA A 86 7.02 19.37 3.15
N SER A 87 7.00 20.59 2.70
CA SER A 87 7.07 21.87 3.44
C SER A 87 6.88 21.79 4.98
N ILE A 88 5.63 21.68 5.45
CA ILE A 88 5.29 21.68 6.88
C ILE A 88 5.93 20.49 7.63
N ALA A 89 5.97 19.32 7.02
CA ALA A 89 6.47 18.10 7.68
C ALA A 89 7.99 18.11 7.83
N THR A 90 8.71 18.60 6.81
CA THR A 90 10.17 18.75 6.83
C THR A 90 10.60 19.88 7.76
N GLU A 91 9.93 21.05 7.68
CA GLU A 91 10.22 22.17 8.59
C GLU A 91 10.03 21.75 10.04
N ALA A 92 8.97 21.02 10.37
CA ALA A 92 8.73 20.52 11.72
C ALA A 92 9.88 19.63 12.22
N LYS A 93 10.45 18.78 11.35
CA LYS A 93 11.59 17.91 11.68
C LYS A 93 12.88 18.68 11.90
N ILE A 94 13.13 19.70 11.09
CA ILE A 94 14.29 20.59 11.26
C ILE A 94 14.18 21.36 12.56
N VAL A 95 12.99 21.91 12.86
CA VAL A 95 12.74 22.63 14.12
C VAL A 95 12.86 21.70 15.34
N GLU A 96 12.43 20.44 15.23
CA GLU A 96 12.62 19.44 16.27
C GLU A 96 14.11 19.21 16.56
N ALA A 97 14.92 19.00 15.51
CA ALA A 97 16.38 18.86 15.64
C ALA A 97 17.05 20.13 16.22
N MET A 98 16.60 21.33 15.81
CA MET A 98 17.10 22.58 16.37
C MET A 98 16.79 22.73 17.86
N ARG A 99 15.62 22.28 18.32
CA ARG A 99 15.27 22.29 19.75
C ARG A 99 16.20 21.42 20.59
N GLU A 100 16.67 20.29 20.05
CA GLU A 100 17.66 19.43 20.70
C GLU A 100 19.02 20.17 20.83
N GLU A 101 19.32 21.08 19.90
CA GLU A 101 20.49 21.99 19.97
C GLU A 101 20.26 23.23 20.85
N GLY A 102 19.03 23.42 21.34
CA GLY A 102 18.64 24.60 22.13
C GLY A 102 18.43 25.88 21.30
N LEU A 103 18.16 25.75 20.00
CA LEU A 103 17.97 26.83 19.05
C LEU A 103 16.51 26.95 18.59
N THR A 104 16.09 28.17 18.27
CA THR A 104 14.83 28.49 17.59
C THR A 104 15.08 29.04 16.19
N LYS A 105 14.05 29.11 15.36
CA LYS A 105 14.13 29.74 14.02
C LYS A 105 14.52 31.21 14.10
N GLU A 106 13.94 31.89 15.06
CA GLU A 106 14.15 33.31 15.31
C GLU A 106 15.61 33.62 15.71
N ASP A 107 16.29 32.71 16.39
CA ASP A 107 17.69 32.88 16.81
C ASP A 107 18.65 32.89 15.61
N ILE A 108 18.35 32.11 14.56
CA ILE A 108 19.27 31.96 13.41
C ILE A 108 18.84 32.77 12.19
N GLY A 109 17.55 33.17 12.10
CA GLY A 109 16.99 33.83 10.93
C GLY A 109 16.71 32.94 9.73
N ARG A 110 16.00 33.51 8.73
CA ARG A 110 15.50 32.77 7.59
C ARG A 110 16.60 32.14 6.72
N ASP A 111 17.63 32.89 6.39
CA ASP A 111 18.67 32.45 5.47
C ASP A 111 19.45 31.25 6.05
N ALA A 112 19.89 31.32 7.30
CA ALA A 112 20.57 30.21 7.96
C ALA A 112 19.65 29.00 8.18
N PHE A 113 18.36 29.23 8.38
CA PHE A 113 17.39 28.15 8.42
C PHE A 113 17.27 27.44 7.07
N LEU A 114 17.20 28.17 5.96
CA LEU A 114 17.13 27.61 4.62
C LEU A 114 18.41 26.82 4.25
N GLU A 115 19.59 27.31 4.65
CA GLU A 115 20.85 26.54 4.50
C GLU A 115 20.76 25.18 5.21
N ARG A 116 20.23 25.14 6.45
CA ARG A 116 19.99 23.88 7.18
C ARG A 116 18.97 22.98 6.47
N ALA A 117 17.94 23.58 5.89
CA ALA A 117 16.90 22.82 5.19
C ALA A 117 17.44 22.18 3.89
N TRP A 118 18.30 22.87 3.16
CA TRP A 118 19.00 22.31 2.00
C TRP A 118 19.97 21.19 2.39
N ALA A 119 20.76 21.36 3.47
CA ALA A 119 21.61 20.29 4.00
C ALA A 119 20.78 19.07 4.47
N TRP A 120 19.58 19.31 5.01
CA TRP A 120 18.63 18.24 5.34
C TRP A 120 18.15 17.48 4.12
N ASN A 121 17.84 18.18 3.02
CA ASN A 121 17.47 17.59 1.75
C ASN A 121 18.59 16.72 1.17
N GLU A 122 19.83 17.18 1.16
CA GLU A 122 20.96 16.37 0.70
C GLU A 122 21.09 15.07 1.48
N LYS A 123 20.98 15.13 2.81
CA LYS A 123 21.08 13.96 3.68
C LYS A 123 19.95 12.95 3.47
N PHE A 124 18.71 13.39 3.57
CA PHE A 124 17.56 12.47 3.57
C PHE A 124 17.09 12.14 2.16
N GLY A 125 17.18 13.08 1.21
CA GLY A 125 16.92 12.82 -0.20
C GLY A 125 17.91 11.78 -0.74
N GLY A 126 19.22 11.92 -0.46
CA GLY A 126 20.24 10.93 -0.82
C GLY A 126 19.98 9.56 -0.22
N ARG A 127 19.57 9.51 1.05
CA ARG A 127 19.23 8.26 1.73
C ARG A 127 18.02 7.55 1.11
N ILE A 128 16.98 8.30 0.73
CA ILE A 128 15.80 7.78 0.04
C ILE A 128 16.18 7.13 -1.29
N ILE A 129 17.01 7.80 -2.09
CA ILE A 129 17.47 7.27 -3.39
C ILE A 129 18.28 5.98 -3.19
N GLU A 130 19.15 5.94 -2.17
CA GLU A 130 19.90 4.72 -1.83
C GLU A 130 18.98 3.56 -1.48
N GLN A 131 17.94 3.80 -0.63
CA GLN A 131 16.97 2.77 -0.26
C GLN A 131 16.16 2.26 -1.46
N LEU A 132 15.79 3.14 -2.41
CA LEU A 132 15.13 2.74 -3.65
C LEU A 132 16.03 1.84 -4.51
N ARG A 133 17.31 2.14 -4.58
CA ARG A 133 18.29 1.31 -5.30
C ARG A 133 18.48 -0.05 -4.64
N LEU A 134 18.55 -0.09 -3.32
CA LEU A 134 18.61 -1.36 -2.55
C LEU A 134 17.36 -2.22 -2.77
N LEU A 135 16.19 -1.61 -2.93
CA LEU A 135 14.94 -2.33 -3.26
C LEU A 135 14.93 -2.86 -4.70
N GLY A 136 15.86 -2.45 -5.55
CA GLY A 136 15.93 -2.87 -6.95
C GLY A 136 15.06 -2.04 -7.89
N SER A 137 14.68 -0.83 -7.51
CA SER A 137 13.84 0.05 -8.33
C SER A 137 14.53 0.42 -9.65
N SER A 138 13.87 0.16 -10.78
CA SER A 138 14.38 0.40 -12.13
C SER A 138 13.99 1.78 -12.67
N CYS A 139 14.13 2.80 -11.84
CA CYS A 139 13.87 4.20 -12.20
C CYS A 139 14.89 4.72 -13.22
N ASP A 140 14.47 5.61 -14.08
CA ASP A 140 15.38 6.39 -14.94
C ASP A 140 16.08 7.48 -14.11
N TRP A 141 17.22 7.13 -13.53
CA TRP A 141 17.96 8.01 -12.63
C TRP A 141 18.54 9.26 -13.31
N ASP A 142 18.65 9.28 -14.64
CA ASP A 142 19.06 10.45 -15.39
C ASP A 142 17.96 11.53 -15.40
N ARG A 143 16.72 11.14 -15.08
CA ARG A 143 15.55 12.02 -14.94
C ARG A 143 15.11 12.21 -13.48
N LEU A 144 16.03 12.09 -12.52
CA LEU A 144 15.74 12.33 -11.11
C LEU A 144 15.30 13.78 -10.86
N ARG A 145 14.17 13.94 -10.18
CA ARG A 145 13.55 15.25 -9.91
C ARG A 145 13.40 15.51 -8.41
N PHE A 146 13.28 16.78 -8.08
CA PHE A 146 12.92 17.26 -6.76
C PHE A 146 11.85 18.34 -6.89
N THR A 147 10.81 18.30 -6.05
CA THR A 147 9.67 19.24 -6.18
C THR A 147 10.08 20.72 -6.06
N MET A 148 11.25 21.04 -5.51
CA MET A 148 11.82 22.39 -5.44
C MET A 148 13.02 22.60 -6.39
N ASP A 149 13.27 21.70 -7.36
CA ASP A 149 14.26 21.98 -8.38
C ASP A 149 13.85 23.18 -9.26
N ASP A 150 14.77 23.77 -10.01
CA ASP A 150 14.53 24.97 -10.79
C ASP A 150 13.36 24.83 -11.77
N GLY A 151 13.22 23.65 -12.42
CA GLY A 151 12.13 23.41 -13.37
C GLY A 151 10.77 23.31 -12.69
N CYS A 152 10.68 22.54 -11.60
CA CYS A 152 9.45 22.41 -10.83
C CYS A 152 9.07 23.74 -10.14
N ASN A 153 10.05 24.48 -9.63
CA ASN A 153 9.79 25.79 -9.02
C ASN A 153 9.25 26.81 -10.05
N ARG A 154 9.79 26.82 -11.26
CA ARG A 154 9.27 27.64 -12.37
C ARG A 154 7.84 27.26 -12.75
N ALA A 155 7.53 25.97 -12.83
CA ALA A 155 6.18 25.49 -13.07
C ALA A 155 5.19 25.97 -11.99
N VAL A 156 5.60 25.94 -10.72
CA VAL A 156 4.79 26.44 -9.58
C VAL A 156 4.50 27.92 -9.72
N LYS A 157 5.51 28.74 -9.98
CA LYS A 157 5.35 30.21 -10.16
C LYS A 157 4.44 30.52 -11.35
N TYR A 158 4.62 29.81 -12.46
CA TYR A 158 3.78 29.94 -13.65
C TYR A 158 2.31 29.64 -13.38
N VAL A 159 2.02 28.51 -12.69
CA VAL A 159 0.63 28.13 -12.35
C VAL A 159 0.01 29.13 -11.38
N PHE A 160 0.75 29.60 -10.39
CA PHE A 160 0.25 30.59 -9.43
C PHE A 160 -0.17 31.87 -10.16
N LYS A 161 0.69 32.40 -11.03
CA LYS A 161 0.37 33.59 -11.85
C LYS A 161 -0.81 33.34 -12.78
N LYS A 162 -0.81 32.26 -13.56
CA LYS A 162 -1.89 31.89 -14.46
C LYS A 162 -3.25 31.79 -13.73
N TYR A 163 -3.28 31.18 -12.55
CA TYR A 163 -4.52 31.04 -11.77
C TYR A 163 -4.95 32.39 -11.15
N TYR A 164 -4.01 33.22 -10.73
CA TYR A 164 -4.29 34.57 -10.26
C TYR A 164 -4.90 35.44 -11.37
N ASP A 165 -4.30 35.46 -12.55
CA ASP A 165 -4.77 36.23 -13.71
C ASP A 165 -6.17 35.76 -14.18
N LYS A 166 -6.49 34.47 -14.04
CA LYS A 166 -7.82 33.91 -14.28
C LYS A 166 -8.82 34.17 -13.15
N GLY A 167 -8.39 34.77 -12.05
CA GLY A 167 -9.23 34.98 -10.86
C GLY A 167 -9.60 33.68 -10.13
N LEU A 168 -8.86 32.58 -10.37
CA LEU A 168 -8.97 31.33 -9.65
C LEU A 168 -8.24 31.39 -8.30
N ILE A 169 -7.12 32.14 -8.23
CA ILE A 169 -6.43 32.45 -6.95
C ILE A 169 -6.88 33.82 -6.48
N TYR A 170 -7.17 33.94 -5.19
CA TYR A 170 -7.49 35.20 -4.55
C TYR A 170 -6.91 35.23 -3.14
N ARG A 171 -6.67 36.45 -2.64
CA ARG A 171 -6.29 36.71 -1.25
C ARG A 171 -7.47 37.29 -0.48
N GLY A 172 -7.81 36.68 0.65
CA GLY A 172 -8.95 37.13 1.43
C GLY A 172 -8.91 36.72 2.88
N GLU A 173 -9.68 37.39 3.70
CA GLU A 173 -9.89 37.01 5.09
C GLU A 173 -10.97 35.96 5.20
N ARG A 174 -10.63 34.80 5.76
CA ARG A 174 -11.52 33.66 5.96
C ARG A 174 -11.23 33.02 7.30
N LEU A 175 -12.21 32.27 7.80
CA LEU A 175 -11.96 31.34 8.89
C LEU A 175 -11.13 30.17 8.40
N THR A 176 -9.97 29.96 8.98
CA THR A 176 -9.02 28.91 8.59
C THR A 176 -8.67 28.04 9.78
N ASN A 177 -8.31 26.79 9.50
CA ASN A 177 -7.79 25.89 10.52
C ASN A 177 -6.36 26.29 10.87
N TRP A 178 -6.15 26.82 12.04
CA TRP A 178 -4.84 27.27 12.52
C TRP A 178 -4.22 26.24 13.46
N CYS A 179 -3.00 25.80 13.19
CA CYS A 179 -2.24 24.96 14.12
C CYS A 179 -1.31 25.85 14.98
N PRO A 180 -1.61 26.05 16.29
CA PRO A 180 -0.78 26.91 17.14
C PRO A 180 0.64 26.36 17.35
N ASN A 181 0.82 25.04 17.30
CA ASN A 181 2.11 24.40 17.50
C ASN A 181 3.01 24.50 16.27
N CYS A 182 2.43 24.33 15.07
CA CYS A 182 3.16 24.49 13.80
C CYS A 182 3.27 25.97 13.38
N GLY A 183 2.46 26.86 13.97
CA GLY A 183 2.45 28.29 13.69
C GLY A 183 1.91 28.64 12.29
N THR A 184 1.06 27.82 11.70
CA THR A 184 0.60 27.99 10.34
C THR A 184 -0.87 27.55 10.15
N ALA A 185 -1.52 28.12 9.13
CA ALA A 185 -2.77 27.60 8.62
C ALA A 185 -2.58 26.23 7.97
N ILE A 186 -3.57 25.36 8.10
CA ILE A 186 -3.65 24.05 7.45
C ILE A 186 -4.98 23.94 6.68
N SER A 187 -5.00 23.10 5.66
CA SER A 187 -6.21 22.85 4.89
C SER A 187 -7.19 21.92 5.63
N ASP A 188 -8.46 21.92 5.24
CA ASP A 188 -9.49 21.05 5.84
C ASP A 188 -9.09 19.54 5.76
N ALA A 189 -8.41 19.16 4.71
CA ALA A 189 -7.91 17.81 4.52
C ALA A 189 -6.81 17.40 5.52
N GLU A 190 -6.09 18.37 6.09
CA GLU A 190 -5.01 18.14 7.06
C GLU A 190 -5.52 18.11 8.52
N VAL A 191 -6.83 18.19 8.70
CA VAL A 191 -7.48 18.06 10.01
C VAL A 191 -7.92 16.64 10.25
N GLU A 192 -7.42 16.02 11.30
CA GLU A 192 -7.85 14.72 11.80
C GLU A 192 -8.78 14.92 12.98
N PHE A 193 -9.86 14.14 13.07
CA PHE A 193 -10.81 14.21 14.17
C PHE A 193 -10.57 13.08 15.15
N GLU A 194 -10.36 13.42 16.42
CA GLU A 194 -10.19 12.47 17.50
C GLU A 194 -11.35 12.61 18.49
N GLU A 195 -11.94 11.48 18.89
CA GLU A 195 -12.94 11.49 19.97
C GLU A 195 -12.23 11.78 21.31
N LYS A 196 -12.66 12.85 21.98
CA LYS A 196 -12.12 13.25 23.30
C LYS A 196 -13.26 13.42 24.31
N GLU A 197 -12.94 13.12 25.55
CA GLU A 197 -13.81 13.44 26.66
C GLU A 197 -13.80 14.95 26.90
N GLY A 198 -14.98 15.52 27.06
CA GLY A 198 -15.21 16.94 27.27
C GLY A 198 -16.44 17.18 28.14
N SER A 199 -16.89 18.39 28.18
CA SER A 199 -18.11 18.79 28.89
C SER A 199 -18.96 19.69 28.03
N PHE A 200 -20.24 19.58 28.22
CA PHE A 200 -21.23 20.58 27.78
C PHE A 200 -21.51 21.51 28.95
N TRP A 201 -21.16 22.79 28.83
CA TRP A 201 -21.42 23.79 29.83
C TRP A 201 -22.68 24.59 29.45
N HIS A 202 -23.72 24.51 30.33
CA HIS A 202 -24.97 25.25 30.18
C HIS A 202 -24.81 26.63 30.77
N LEU A 203 -24.99 27.67 29.94
CA LEU A 203 -24.74 29.05 30.28
C LEU A 203 -26.04 29.88 30.18
N ARG A 204 -26.18 30.85 31.07
CA ARG A 204 -27.31 31.80 31.10
C ARG A 204 -26.87 33.15 30.63
N TYR A 205 -27.46 33.63 29.53
CA TYR A 205 -27.22 34.97 29.00
C TYR A 205 -28.43 35.83 29.39
N PRO A 206 -28.28 36.80 30.33
CA PRO A 206 -29.41 37.67 30.78
C PRO A 206 -29.93 38.53 29.62
N LEU A 207 -31.25 38.69 29.56
CA LEU A 207 -31.87 39.67 28.66
C LEU A 207 -31.51 41.08 29.09
N ALA A 208 -31.17 41.96 28.14
CA ALA A 208 -30.81 43.36 28.43
C ALA A 208 -31.92 44.20 29.04
N ASP A 209 -33.18 43.80 28.79
CA ASP A 209 -34.38 44.42 29.39
C ASP A 209 -34.71 43.94 30.80
N GLY A 210 -33.92 42.98 31.33
CA GLY A 210 -34.14 42.41 32.68
C GLY A 210 -35.26 41.33 32.71
N GLY A 211 -35.81 40.93 31.58
CA GLY A 211 -36.94 40.01 31.46
C GLY A 211 -36.60 38.53 31.64
N GLY A 212 -35.40 38.21 32.15
CA GLY A 212 -34.96 36.81 32.35
C GLY A 212 -33.63 36.52 31.64
N TYR A 213 -33.45 35.29 31.16
CA TYR A 213 -32.23 34.87 30.47
C TYR A 213 -32.54 33.85 29.34
N LEU A 214 -31.62 33.74 28.38
CA LEU A 214 -31.56 32.62 27.46
C LEU A 214 -30.52 31.63 27.98
N GLU A 215 -30.87 30.33 27.97
CA GLU A 215 -29.95 29.27 28.31
C GLU A 215 -29.46 28.61 27.04
N LEU A 216 -28.14 28.46 26.94
CA LEU A 216 -27.45 27.82 25.83
C LEU A 216 -26.36 26.87 26.34
N ALA A 217 -25.88 25.96 25.50
CA ALA A 217 -24.83 25.05 25.89
C ALA A 217 -23.64 25.14 24.90
N THR A 218 -22.43 24.98 25.42
CA THR A 218 -21.21 25.01 24.62
C THR A 218 -20.17 24.02 25.11
N THR A 219 -19.38 23.48 24.22
CA THR A 219 -18.18 22.67 24.51
C THR A 219 -16.93 23.53 24.62
N ARG A 220 -17.02 24.82 24.24
CA ARG A 220 -15.87 25.77 24.17
C ARG A 220 -16.20 27.10 24.85
N PRO A 221 -16.31 27.13 26.18
CA PRO A 221 -16.67 28.38 26.90
C PRO A 221 -15.64 29.49 26.70
N GLU A 222 -14.37 29.20 26.42
CA GLU A 222 -13.34 30.20 26.13
C GLU A 222 -13.63 31.05 24.88
N THR A 223 -14.36 30.51 23.90
CA THR A 223 -14.70 31.28 22.69
C THR A 223 -15.87 32.24 22.89
N MET A 224 -16.63 32.07 23.99
CA MET A 224 -17.74 32.98 24.28
C MET A 224 -17.34 34.47 24.35
N LEU A 225 -16.08 34.74 24.69
CA LEU A 225 -15.58 36.09 24.71
C LEU A 225 -15.68 36.82 23.35
N GLY A 226 -15.77 36.04 22.25
CA GLY A 226 -15.93 36.50 20.88
C GLY A 226 -17.38 36.43 20.36
N ASP A 227 -18.38 36.11 21.21
CA ASP A 227 -19.76 35.99 20.76
C ASP A 227 -20.31 37.32 20.27
N THR A 228 -20.99 37.33 19.14
CA THR A 228 -21.58 38.52 18.51
C THR A 228 -23.09 38.42 18.33
N ALA A 229 -23.70 37.27 18.55
CA ALA A 229 -25.13 37.03 18.58
C ALA A 229 -25.47 35.78 19.37
N VAL A 230 -26.76 35.63 19.68
CA VAL A 230 -27.37 34.36 20.06
C VAL A 230 -28.44 34.02 19.01
N ALA A 231 -28.40 32.80 18.47
CA ALA A 231 -29.33 32.36 17.44
C ALA A 231 -30.39 31.42 17.99
N VAL A 232 -31.62 31.54 17.46
CA VAL A 232 -32.74 30.63 17.68
C VAL A 232 -33.36 30.25 16.33
N HIS A 233 -34.06 29.12 16.28
CA HIS A 233 -34.73 28.74 15.04
C HIS A 233 -35.98 29.63 14.78
N PRO A 234 -36.21 30.15 13.55
CA PRO A 234 -37.32 31.03 13.24
C PRO A 234 -38.73 30.39 13.47
N GLY A 235 -38.77 29.08 13.45
CA GLY A 235 -40.01 28.31 13.74
C GLY A 235 -40.19 27.94 15.21
N ASP A 236 -39.26 28.33 16.11
CA ASP A 236 -39.37 27.98 17.54
C ASP A 236 -40.23 29.00 18.30
N GLU A 237 -41.45 28.63 18.63
CA GLU A 237 -42.40 29.48 19.34
C GLU A 237 -41.92 29.88 20.76
N ARG A 238 -41.00 29.11 21.38
CA ARG A 238 -40.45 29.42 22.72
C ARG A 238 -39.71 30.74 22.75
N TYR A 239 -39.01 31.06 21.65
CA TYR A 239 -38.06 32.15 21.56
C TYR A 239 -38.46 33.24 20.56
N ARG A 240 -39.57 33.08 19.84
CA ARG A 240 -40.01 33.96 18.76
C ARG A 240 -40.16 35.41 19.23
N ALA A 241 -40.65 35.64 20.46
CA ALA A 241 -40.80 37.00 21.04
C ALA A 241 -39.46 37.68 21.47
N LEU A 242 -38.39 36.90 21.46
CA LEU A 242 -37.04 37.38 21.85
C LEU A 242 -36.18 37.77 20.66
N VAL A 243 -36.56 37.38 19.45
CA VAL A 243 -35.85 37.78 18.23
C VAL A 243 -35.85 39.27 18.05
N GLY A 244 -34.66 39.83 17.82
CA GLY A 244 -34.44 41.30 17.74
C GLY A 244 -34.24 42.00 19.08
N LYS A 245 -34.37 41.30 20.22
CA LYS A 245 -33.90 41.82 21.51
C LYS A 245 -32.43 41.58 21.73
N ASN A 246 -31.84 42.19 22.75
CA ASN A 246 -30.44 41.95 23.12
C ASN A 246 -30.35 41.12 24.40
N VAL A 247 -29.28 40.35 24.47
CA VAL A 247 -28.79 39.64 25.67
C VAL A 247 -27.45 40.26 26.09
N ILE A 248 -27.13 40.18 27.38
CA ILE A 248 -25.85 40.59 27.90
C ILE A 248 -24.91 39.40 27.92
N LEU A 249 -23.80 39.52 27.20
CA LEU A 249 -22.72 38.53 27.24
C LEU A 249 -22.09 38.53 28.63
N PRO A 250 -22.16 37.41 29.39
CA PRO A 250 -21.57 37.37 30.74
C PRO A 250 -20.07 37.69 30.73
N LEU A 251 -19.54 38.10 31.84
CA LEU A 251 -18.11 38.43 32.10
C LEU A 251 -17.59 39.66 31.36
N LEU A 252 -18.08 39.97 30.16
CA LEU A 252 -17.69 41.14 29.36
C LEU A 252 -18.72 42.27 29.39
N ASN A 253 -19.95 41.98 29.84
CA ASN A 253 -21.07 42.92 29.88
C ASN A 253 -21.37 43.60 28.53
N ARG A 254 -21.15 42.89 27.42
CA ARG A 254 -21.42 43.39 26.08
C ARG A 254 -22.84 42.97 25.66
N GLU A 255 -23.61 43.88 25.12
CA GLU A 255 -24.90 43.59 24.52
C GLU A 255 -24.71 42.95 23.15
N ILE A 256 -25.39 41.83 22.88
CA ILE A 256 -25.42 41.10 21.60
C ILE A 256 -26.86 40.76 21.24
N PRO A 257 -27.23 40.79 19.92
CA PRO A 257 -28.59 40.55 19.48
C PRO A 257 -28.97 39.08 19.52
N VAL A 258 -30.28 38.85 19.71
CA VAL A 258 -30.92 37.55 19.43
C VAL A 258 -31.39 37.52 17.97
N ILE A 259 -30.87 36.63 17.17
CA ILE A 259 -31.16 36.50 15.74
C ILE A 259 -31.94 35.20 15.48
N ALA A 260 -32.65 35.12 14.32
CA ALA A 260 -33.32 33.93 13.86
C ALA A 260 -32.60 33.33 12.68
N ASP A 261 -32.14 32.07 12.79
CA ASP A 261 -31.45 31.37 11.71
C ASP A 261 -31.84 29.88 11.67
N THR A 262 -32.05 29.34 10.47
CA THR A 262 -32.43 27.94 10.23
C THR A 262 -31.31 26.95 10.53
N TYR A 263 -30.10 27.43 10.77
CA TYR A 263 -28.97 26.65 11.25
C TYR A 263 -29.25 25.99 12.62
N VAL A 264 -30.07 26.64 13.47
CA VAL A 264 -30.38 26.15 14.82
C VAL A 264 -31.36 24.97 14.75
N GLU A 265 -31.02 23.86 15.38
CA GLU A 265 -31.93 22.72 15.55
C GLU A 265 -32.79 22.91 16.80
N MET A 266 -34.12 22.95 16.62
CA MET A 266 -35.09 23.24 17.74
C MET A 266 -35.05 22.19 18.86
N ASP A 267 -34.78 20.95 18.50
CA ASP A 267 -34.86 19.79 19.41
C ASP A 267 -33.46 19.40 19.96
N PHE A 268 -32.37 20.12 19.55
CA PHE A 268 -31.04 19.87 20.06
C PHE A 268 -30.71 20.81 21.23
N GLY A 269 -30.36 20.24 22.38
CA GLY A 269 -30.05 20.99 23.60
C GLY A 269 -31.19 21.91 24.03
N THR A 270 -30.92 23.18 24.18
CA THR A 270 -31.91 24.21 24.56
C THR A 270 -32.64 24.81 23.35
N GLY A 271 -32.20 24.54 22.12
CA GLY A 271 -32.70 25.22 20.91
C GLY A 271 -32.14 26.65 20.77
N VAL A 272 -31.10 26.99 21.53
CA VAL A 272 -30.41 28.29 21.52
C VAL A 272 -28.93 28.07 21.33
N VAL A 273 -28.34 28.77 20.38
CA VAL A 273 -26.92 28.63 20.03
C VAL A 273 -26.21 29.99 20.13
N LYS A 274 -25.06 30.04 20.79
CA LYS A 274 -24.17 31.20 20.73
C LYS A 274 -23.51 31.31 19.37
N ILE A 275 -23.32 32.48 18.84
CA ILE A 275 -22.71 32.71 17.54
C ILE A 275 -21.37 33.43 17.75
N THR A 276 -20.28 32.69 17.41
CA THR A 276 -18.88 33.16 17.50
C THR A 276 -18.21 33.09 16.13
N PRO A 277 -18.50 34.03 15.24
CA PRO A 277 -18.11 33.89 13.82
C PRO A 277 -16.61 33.77 13.57
N ALA A 278 -15.76 34.26 14.46
CA ALA A 278 -14.31 34.22 14.34
C ALA A 278 -13.67 32.89 14.81
N HIS A 279 -14.45 31.95 15.41
CA HIS A 279 -13.94 30.73 16.05
C HIS A 279 -14.71 29.44 15.78
N ASP A 280 -15.75 29.51 14.95
CA ASP A 280 -16.51 28.34 14.50
C ASP A 280 -16.92 28.48 13.03
N PRO A 281 -16.71 27.44 12.18
CA PRO A 281 -17.03 27.52 10.76
C PRO A 281 -18.52 27.71 10.46
N ASN A 282 -19.41 27.13 11.23
CA ASN A 282 -20.85 27.30 11.02
C ASN A 282 -21.29 28.69 11.49
N ASP A 283 -20.76 29.14 12.62
CA ASP A 283 -21.04 30.50 13.13
C ASP A 283 -20.50 31.57 12.20
N PHE A 284 -19.37 31.29 11.47
CA PHE A 284 -18.85 32.18 10.45
C PHE A 284 -19.85 32.41 9.33
N GLU A 285 -20.47 31.34 8.82
CA GLU A 285 -21.51 31.42 7.77
C GLU A 285 -22.75 32.16 8.27
N VAL A 286 -23.17 31.93 9.51
CA VAL A 286 -24.25 32.69 10.16
C VAL A 286 -23.87 34.17 10.28
N GLY A 287 -22.63 34.43 10.69
CA GLY A 287 -22.10 35.81 10.81
C GLY A 287 -22.15 36.58 9.50
N LEU A 288 -21.77 35.92 8.38
CA LEU A 288 -21.86 36.52 7.04
C LEU A 288 -23.31 36.79 6.62
N ARG A 289 -24.26 35.86 6.88
CA ARG A 289 -25.68 36.02 6.51
C ARG A 289 -26.37 37.15 7.25
N HIS A 290 -25.92 37.41 8.51
CA HIS A 290 -26.53 38.42 9.38
C HIS A 290 -25.66 39.67 9.56
N ASP A 291 -24.56 39.81 8.79
CA ASP A 291 -23.63 40.93 8.86
C ASP A 291 -23.12 41.18 10.30
N LEU A 292 -22.79 40.11 11.03
CA LEU A 292 -22.32 40.18 12.40
C LEU A 292 -20.84 40.56 12.48
N PRO A 293 -20.41 41.28 13.53
CA PRO A 293 -18.99 41.59 13.75
C PRO A 293 -18.16 40.31 13.95
N MET A 294 -16.98 40.28 13.36
CA MET A 294 -16.00 39.19 13.51
C MET A 294 -15.01 39.54 14.63
N ILE A 295 -15.23 38.98 15.82
CA ILE A 295 -14.36 39.28 17.00
C ILE A 295 -13.42 38.09 17.25
N ASP A 296 -12.19 38.19 16.73
CA ASP A 296 -11.12 37.24 17.05
C ASP A 296 -10.54 37.53 18.44
N VAL A 297 -10.65 36.56 19.34
CA VAL A 297 -10.20 36.65 20.74
C VAL A 297 -8.94 35.82 21.03
N MET A 298 -8.31 35.22 19.99
CA MET A 298 -7.11 34.42 20.15
C MET A 298 -5.94 34.91 19.31
N ASP A 299 -4.73 34.81 19.84
CA ASP A 299 -3.52 35.07 19.09
C ASP A 299 -3.04 33.84 18.26
N LYS A 300 -1.89 33.95 17.62
CA LYS A 300 -1.31 32.87 16.81
C LYS A 300 -0.85 31.63 17.61
N LYS A 301 -0.67 31.77 18.93
CA LYS A 301 -0.28 30.70 19.86
C LYS A 301 -1.47 30.08 20.58
N ALA A 302 -2.71 30.42 20.17
CA ALA A 302 -3.96 30.06 20.83
C ALA A 302 -4.02 30.53 22.29
N CYS A 303 -3.47 31.69 22.58
CA CYS A 303 -3.67 32.43 23.84
C CYS A 303 -4.75 33.47 23.61
N ILE A 304 -5.53 33.77 24.66
CA ILE A 304 -6.55 34.84 24.63
C ILE A 304 -5.84 36.17 24.44
N ASN A 305 -6.28 36.95 23.48
CA ASN A 305 -5.75 38.29 23.20
C ASN A 305 -6.44 39.37 24.04
N GLU A 306 -6.06 40.64 23.84
CA GLU A 306 -6.55 41.80 24.62
C GLU A 306 -8.08 41.95 24.57
N LYS A 307 -8.77 41.50 23.50
CA LYS A 307 -10.24 41.51 23.36
C LYS A 307 -10.95 40.59 24.36
N GLY A 308 -10.23 39.62 24.93
CA GLY A 308 -10.73 38.73 25.97
C GLY A 308 -10.67 39.34 27.39
N GLY A 309 -10.29 40.62 27.51
CA GLY A 309 -10.29 41.39 28.80
C GLY A 309 -9.33 40.75 29.82
N LYS A 310 -9.84 40.48 31.03
CA LYS A 310 -9.02 39.93 32.12
C LYS A 310 -8.38 38.54 31.85
N TYR A 311 -8.81 37.85 30.80
CA TYR A 311 -8.28 36.55 30.41
C TYR A 311 -7.13 36.64 29.41
N ALA A 312 -6.76 37.86 28.99
CA ALA A 312 -5.67 38.08 28.04
C ALA A 312 -4.35 37.44 28.52
N GLY A 313 -3.64 36.75 27.62
CA GLY A 313 -2.38 36.05 27.89
C GLY A 313 -2.54 34.61 28.38
N LEU A 314 -3.73 34.14 28.76
CA LEU A 314 -3.98 32.78 29.15
C LEU A 314 -4.10 31.89 27.90
N SER A 315 -3.59 30.67 27.96
CA SER A 315 -3.88 29.63 26.93
C SER A 315 -5.37 29.29 26.91
N THR A 316 -5.89 28.80 25.80
CA THR A 316 -7.31 28.38 25.69
C THR A 316 -7.74 27.41 26.80
N VAL A 317 -6.86 26.53 27.23
CA VAL A 317 -7.13 25.55 28.30
C VAL A 317 -7.21 26.23 29.67
N GLU A 318 -6.28 27.16 29.97
CA GLU A 318 -6.28 27.91 31.22
C GLU A 318 -7.46 28.89 31.27
N ALA A 319 -7.71 29.58 30.15
CA ALA A 319 -8.84 30.48 30.01
C ALA A 319 -10.17 29.76 30.23
N ARG A 320 -10.37 28.58 29.62
CA ARG A 320 -11.57 27.75 29.82
C ARG A 320 -11.82 27.44 31.28
N LYS A 321 -10.80 27.03 32.02
CA LYS A 321 -10.90 26.72 33.46
C LYS A 321 -11.30 27.95 34.26
N GLN A 322 -10.66 29.09 33.99
CA GLN A 322 -10.94 30.34 34.73
C GLN A 322 -12.32 30.89 34.37
N ILE A 323 -12.72 30.84 33.08
CA ILE A 323 -14.03 31.30 32.61
C ILE A 323 -15.14 30.50 33.25
N VAL A 324 -15.02 29.18 33.27
CA VAL A 324 -16.05 28.29 33.89
C VAL A 324 -16.20 28.62 35.36
N LYS A 325 -15.09 28.81 36.09
CA LYS A 325 -15.12 29.22 37.51
C LYS A 325 -15.80 30.58 37.69
N ASP A 326 -15.47 31.56 36.88
CA ASP A 326 -16.03 32.92 36.98
C ASP A 326 -17.53 32.94 36.59
N LEU A 327 -17.96 32.08 35.66
CA LEU A 327 -19.38 31.90 35.33
C LEU A 327 -20.15 31.24 36.46
N GLU A 328 -19.59 30.29 37.17
CA GLU A 328 -20.18 29.68 38.37
C GLU A 328 -20.29 30.70 39.50
N GLU A 329 -19.24 31.44 39.82
CA GLU A 329 -19.24 32.49 40.84
C GLU A 329 -20.23 33.62 40.50
N GLY A 330 -20.37 33.97 39.21
CA GLY A 330 -21.33 34.96 38.72
C GLY A 330 -22.78 34.48 38.62
N GLY A 331 -23.06 33.20 38.85
CA GLY A 331 -24.40 32.61 38.72
C GLY A 331 -24.87 32.41 37.27
N TYR A 332 -23.94 32.45 36.30
CA TYR A 332 -24.24 32.26 34.87
C TYR A 332 -24.09 30.82 34.41
N LEU A 333 -23.46 29.96 35.20
CA LEU A 333 -23.38 28.52 34.91
C LEU A 333 -24.66 27.81 35.43
N ALA A 334 -25.43 27.24 34.52
CA ALA A 334 -26.61 26.48 34.84
C ALA A 334 -26.38 25.00 35.18
N GLY A 335 -25.37 24.41 34.54
CA GLY A 335 -24.99 23.05 34.76
C GLY A 335 -23.80 22.63 33.87
N THR A 336 -23.32 21.39 34.11
CA THR A 336 -22.26 20.79 33.33
C THR A 336 -22.58 19.32 33.08
N GLU A 337 -22.55 18.87 31.85
CA GLU A 337 -22.76 17.48 31.44
C GLU A 337 -21.49 16.91 30.76
N PRO A 338 -21.03 15.71 31.11
CA PRO A 338 -19.94 15.06 30.41
C PRO A 338 -20.38 14.63 29.02
N ILE A 339 -19.51 14.87 28.02
CA ILE A 339 -19.76 14.51 26.62
C ILE A 339 -18.50 13.95 25.98
N LYS A 340 -18.69 13.05 25.01
CA LYS A 340 -17.63 12.70 24.07
C LYS A 340 -17.91 13.40 22.75
N HIS A 341 -16.92 14.09 22.24
CA HIS A 341 -17.03 14.83 21.00
C HIS A 341 -15.77 14.75 20.15
N ASN A 342 -15.92 14.92 18.85
CA ASN A 342 -14.81 14.95 17.92
C ASN A 342 -14.09 16.29 17.98
N VAL A 343 -12.78 16.25 18.25
CA VAL A 343 -11.93 17.45 18.30
C VAL A 343 -10.96 17.41 17.13
N GLY A 344 -10.91 18.49 16.35
CA GLY A 344 -9.97 18.62 15.24
C GLY A 344 -8.53 18.73 15.74
N THR A 345 -7.65 17.91 15.19
CA THR A 345 -6.21 17.89 15.47
C THR A 345 -5.42 18.04 14.16
N CYS A 346 -4.22 18.57 14.27
CA CYS A 346 -3.31 18.70 13.14
C CYS A 346 -2.73 17.34 12.78
N SER A 347 -2.88 16.90 11.53
CA SER A 347 -2.36 15.60 11.03
C SER A 347 -0.83 15.45 11.17
N ARG A 348 -0.10 16.55 11.42
CA ARG A 348 1.36 16.57 11.51
C ARG A 348 1.89 16.49 12.94
N CYS A 349 1.31 17.27 13.84
CA CYS A 349 1.78 17.36 15.23
C CYS A 349 0.78 16.82 16.25
N HIS A 350 -0.41 16.37 15.82
CA HIS A 350 -1.50 15.83 16.64
C HIS A 350 -1.94 16.76 17.78
N LYS A 351 -1.68 18.08 17.64
CA LYS A 351 -2.19 19.11 18.58
C LYS A 351 -3.53 19.63 18.08
N ILE A 352 -4.35 20.08 19.04
CA ILE A 352 -5.65 20.67 18.73
C ILE A 352 -5.45 21.90 17.84
N ILE A 353 -6.25 21.99 16.79
CA ILE A 353 -6.31 23.14 15.89
C ILE A 353 -7.34 24.14 16.41
N GLU A 354 -7.13 25.42 16.07
CA GLU A 354 -8.07 26.48 16.38
C GLU A 354 -8.61 27.10 15.09
N PRO A 355 -9.95 27.06 14.85
CA PRO A 355 -10.54 27.89 13.81
C PRO A 355 -10.24 29.37 14.12
N LYS A 356 -9.58 30.07 13.19
CA LYS A 356 -9.09 31.41 13.37
C LYS A 356 -9.27 32.24 12.11
N LEU A 357 -9.72 33.47 12.29
CA LEU A 357 -9.81 34.45 11.20
C LEU A 357 -8.40 34.81 10.74
N SER A 358 -8.10 34.64 9.47
CA SER A 358 -6.81 35.01 8.91
C SER A 358 -6.89 35.35 7.43
N THR A 359 -6.02 36.27 7.00
CA THR A 359 -5.89 36.64 5.58
C THR A 359 -4.94 35.65 4.92
N GLN A 360 -5.44 34.86 4.00
CA GLN A 360 -4.72 33.75 3.32
C GLN A 360 -4.94 33.82 1.81
N TRP A 361 -4.15 33.04 1.08
CA TRP A 361 -4.35 32.80 -0.34
C TRP A 361 -5.19 31.51 -0.55
N PHE A 362 -6.15 31.61 -1.44
CA PHE A 362 -7.09 30.52 -1.73
C PHE A 362 -7.19 30.22 -3.23
N VAL A 363 -7.42 28.95 -3.57
CA VAL A 363 -7.84 28.52 -4.90
C VAL A 363 -9.34 28.28 -4.88
N LYS A 364 -10.08 28.86 -5.83
CA LYS A 364 -11.49 28.57 -6.08
C LYS A 364 -11.60 27.16 -6.67
N MET A 365 -12.09 26.22 -5.89
CA MET A 365 -12.08 24.83 -6.26
C MET A 365 -13.21 24.41 -7.18
N LYS A 366 -14.40 24.99 -7.07
CA LYS A 366 -15.57 24.56 -7.85
C LYS A 366 -15.34 24.56 -9.37
N PRO A 367 -14.75 25.60 -9.99
CA PRO A 367 -14.48 25.62 -11.44
C PRO A 367 -13.46 24.55 -11.88
N LEU A 368 -12.59 24.09 -10.97
CA LEU A 368 -11.58 23.07 -11.24
C LEU A 368 -12.13 21.65 -10.98
N ALA A 369 -13.00 21.50 -10.01
CA ALA A 369 -13.58 20.22 -9.62
C ALA A 369 -14.61 19.70 -10.64
N GLU A 370 -15.41 20.57 -11.24
CA GLU A 370 -16.44 20.16 -12.21
C GLU A 370 -15.86 19.43 -13.44
N PRO A 371 -14.82 19.95 -14.13
CA PRO A 371 -14.17 19.22 -15.21
C PRO A 371 -13.49 17.94 -14.74
N ALA A 372 -12.87 17.94 -13.55
CA ALA A 372 -12.22 16.78 -12.99
C ALA A 372 -13.22 15.64 -12.70
N ASN A 373 -14.36 15.96 -12.08
CA ASN A 373 -15.44 15.01 -11.83
C ASN A 373 -16.00 14.45 -13.14
N LYS A 374 -16.14 15.29 -14.16
CA LYS A 374 -16.59 14.87 -15.48
C LYS A 374 -15.61 13.88 -16.12
N ALA A 375 -14.31 14.17 -16.09
CA ALA A 375 -13.29 13.28 -16.64
C ALA A 375 -13.30 11.89 -16.01
N VAL A 376 -13.47 11.81 -14.69
CA VAL A 376 -13.58 10.52 -13.97
C VAL A 376 -14.89 9.80 -14.32
N ARG A 377 -16.03 10.51 -14.37
CA ARG A 377 -17.33 9.90 -14.76
C ARG A 377 -17.34 9.39 -16.20
N GLU A 378 -16.63 10.04 -17.10
CA GLU A 378 -16.47 9.65 -18.50
C GLU A 378 -15.40 8.54 -18.69
N GLY A 379 -14.71 8.12 -17.65
CA GLY A 379 -13.70 7.06 -17.70
C GLY A 379 -12.36 7.49 -18.33
N LYS A 380 -12.10 8.80 -18.50
CA LYS A 380 -10.80 9.32 -18.96
C LYS A 380 -9.71 9.01 -17.93
N THR A 381 -10.06 9.01 -16.67
CA THR A 381 -9.27 8.46 -15.57
C THR A 381 -10.12 7.42 -14.84
N ARG A 382 -9.64 6.19 -14.74
CA ARG A 382 -10.30 5.10 -14.01
C ARG A 382 -9.54 4.76 -12.74
N PHE A 383 -10.27 4.32 -11.71
CA PHE A 383 -9.69 3.88 -10.44
C PHE A 383 -9.68 2.35 -10.35
N ILE A 384 -8.61 1.79 -9.85
CA ILE A 384 -8.50 0.37 -9.55
C ILE A 384 -8.16 0.22 -8.06
N PRO A 385 -9.04 -0.43 -7.27
CA PRO A 385 -10.35 -0.98 -7.66
C PRO A 385 -11.44 0.10 -7.80
N ASP A 386 -12.44 -0.15 -8.63
CA ASP A 386 -13.53 0.81 -8.97
C ASP A 386 -14.26 1.37 -7.73
N ARG A 387 -14.37 0.60 -6.65
CA ARG A 387 -15.02 1.05 -5.40
C ARG A 387 -14.41 2.33 -4.82
N MET A 388 -13.15 2.63 -5.14
CA MET A 388 -12.43 3.81 -4.64
C MET A 388 -12.88 5.12 -5.29
N GLN A 389 -13.60 5.08 -6.42
CA GLN A 389 -14.22 6.26 -7.01
C GLN A 389 -15.21 6.93 -6.06
N LYS A 390 -15.89 6.15 -5.21
CA LYS A 390 -16.82 6.70 -4.20
C LYS A 390 -16.09 7.63 -3.22
N LEU A 391 -14.87 7.26 -2.84
CA LEU A 391 -14.07 8.09 -1.94
C LEU A 391 -13.62 9.38 -2.63
N TYR A 392 -13.24 9.33 -3.90
CA TYR A 392 -12.93 10.51 -4.71
C TYR A 392 -14.13 11.47 -4.77
N PHE A 393 -15.32 10.98 -5.16
CA PHE A 393 -16.50 11.83 -5.32
C PHE A 393 -17.04 12.37 -3.99
N SER A 394 -16.89 11.66 -2.87
CA SER A 394 -17.33 12.16 -1.55
C SER A 394 -16.66 13.48 -1.16
N TRP A 395 -15.43 13.69 -1.63
CA TRP A 395 -14.68 14.92 -1.43
C TRP A 395 -14.93 15.95 -2.54
N MET A 396 -14.82 15.51 -3.80
CA MET A 396 -14.81 16.41 -4.94
C MET A 396 -16.18 17.02 -5.27
N ASP A 397 -17.30 16.35 -4.92
CA ASP A 397 -18.64 16.90 -5.10
C ASP A 397 -18.96 18.00 -4.07
N ASN A 398 -18.25 18.03 -2.93
CA ASN A 398 -18.46 19.00 -1.84
C ASN A 398 -17.21 19.83 -1.52
N VAL A 399 -16.30 19.94 -2.48
CA VAL A 399 -15.01 20.60 -2.25
C VAL A 399 -15.18 22.10 -1.94
N LYS A 400 -14.54 22.58 -0.89
CA LYS A 400 -14.42 23.99 -0.53
C LYS A 400 -13.16 24.61 -1.12
N ASP A 401 -13.11 25.96 -1.13
CA ASP A 401 -11.92 26.68 -1.57
C ASP A 401 -10.68 26.25 -0.77
N TRP A 402 -9.60 26.01 -1.47
CA TRP A 402 -8.38 25.47 -0.91
C TRP A 402 -7.45 26.57 -0.43
N CYS A 403 -7.18 26.63 0.88
CA CYS A 403 -6.16 27.50 1.46
C CYS A 403 -4.76 27.00 1.10
N ILE A 404 -4.01 27.78 0.31
CA ILE A 404 -2.71 27.39 -0.24
C ILE A 404 -1.52 28.07 0.43
N SER A 405 -1.69 29.08 1.27
CA SER A 405 -0.60 29.75 1.96
C SER A 405 -0.25 29.09 3.30
N ARG A 406 1.03 29.02 3.59
CA ARG A 406 1.61 28.48 4.81
C ARG A 406 2.63 29.45 5.37
N GLN A 407 2.59 29.72 6.67
CA GLN A 407 3.50 30.60 7.39
C GLN A 407 4.81 29.86 7.72
N LEU A 408 5.43 29.31 6.70
CA LEU A 408 6.66 28.51 6.77
C LEU A 408 7.80 29.22 6.05
N TRP A 409 9.02 28.78 6.30
CA TRP A 409 10.20 29.25 5.57
C TRP A 409 10.65 28.24 4.49
N TRP A 410 10.42 26.94 4.72
CA TRP A 410 10.76 25.87 3.79
C TRP A 410 9.61 25.57 2.84
N GLY A 411 9.82 25.84 1.55
CA GLY A 411 8.87 25.59 0.47
C GLY A 411 8.95 26.65 -0.61
N HIS A 412 8.04 26.56 -1.59
CA HIS A 412 7.91 27.54 -2.67
C HIS A 412 7.35 28.85 -2.12
N GLN A 413 8.17 29.89 -2.06
CA GLN A 413 7.72 31.20 -1.61
C GLN A 413 6.68 31.76 -2.60
N ILE A 414 5.60 32.35 -2.07
CA ILE A 414 4.51 32.90 -2.88
C ILE A 414 5.03 34.00 -3.80
N PRO A 415 4.80 33.92 -5.13
CA PRO A 415 5.32 34.88 -6.10
C PRO A 415 4.37 36.11 -6.21
N ALA A 416 4.17 36.80 -5.08
CA ALA A 416 3.34 37.99 -4.96
C ALA A 416 4.08 39.06 -4.17
N TRP A 417 4.03 40.29 -4.63
CA TRP A 417 4.72 41.45 -4.02
C TRP A 417 3.72 42.54 -3.64
N PHE A 418 3.81 43.00 -2.42
CA PHE A 418 2.99 44.08 -1.88
C PHE A 418 3.70 45.42 -2.02
N CYS A 419 3.04 46.42 -2.59
CA CYS A 419 3.55 47.77 -2.64
C CYS A 419 3.16 48.49 -1.35
N ASP A 420 4.16 48.97 -0.62
CA ASP A 420 3.93 49.71 0.65
C ASP A 420 3.36 51.13 0.44
N ASP A 421 3.52 51.71 -0.76
CA ASP A 421 3.02 53.06 -1.04
C ASP A 421 1.56 53.08 -1.54
N CYS A 422 1.09 52.06 -2.29
CA CYS A 422 -0.28 52.07 -2.85
C CYS A 422 -1.12 50.82 -2.51
N GLY A 423 -0.56 49.87 -1.78
CA GLY A 423 -1.25 48.63 -1.37
C GLY A 423 -1.54 47.65 -2.53
N PHE A 424 -1.07 47.93 -3.75
CA PHE A 424 -1.28 47.04 -4.89
C PHE A 424 -0.47 45.76 -4.73
N ILE A 425 -1.04 44.63 -5.22
CA ILE A 425 -0.39 43.31 -5.23
C ILE A 425 0.02 43.02 -6.69
N THR A 426 1.32 42.90 -6.91
CA THR A 426 1.87 42.43 -8.20
C THR A 426 2.18 40.94 -8.09
N VAL A 427 1.70 40.12 -9.01
CA VAL A 427 2.01 38.69 -9.07
C VAL A 427 2.81 38.42 -10.35
N ASP A 428 4.01 37.92 -10.22
CA ASP A 428 4.90 37.64 -11.35
C ASP A 428 5.73 36.35 -11.11
N GLU A 429 6.18 35.72 -12.18
CA GLU A 429 7.07 34.56 -12.11
C GLU A 429 8.50 34.94 -11.76
N ASN A 430 8.87 36.19 -12.07
CA ASN A 430 10.18 36.76 -11.79
C ASN A 430 10.13 37.69 -10.60
N ASP A 431 11.29 37.99 -10.03
CA ASP A 431 11.41 38.93 -8.93
C ASP A 431 10.98 40.35 -9.35
N VAL A 432 10.01 40.89 -8.63
CA VAL A 432 9.47 42.23 -8.88
C VAL A 432 10.28 43.27 -8.12
N ARG A 433 10.79 44.27 -8.85
CA ARG A 433 11.56 45.42 -8.25
C ARG A 433 10.71 46.66 -8.12
N ASN A 434 9.72 46.85 -8.96
CA ASN A 434 8.86 48.03 -8.98
C ASN A 434 7.40 47.65 -9.00
N CYS A 435 6.58 48.42 -8.27
CA CYS A 435 5.13 48.22 -8.32
C CYS A 435 4.57 48.47 -9.72
N GLU A 436 3.84 47.50 -10.24
CA GLU A 436 3.22 47.58 -11.57
C GLU A 436 2.21 48.74 -11.69
N LYS A 437 1.54 49.13 -10.59
CA LYS A 437 0.52 50.18 -10.58
C LYS A 437 1.07 51.60 -10.43
N CYS A 438 2.04 51.81 -9.52
CA CYS A 438 2.51 53.13 -9.18
C CYS A 438 4.01 53.36 -9.42
N GLY A 439 4.75 52.33 -9.89
CA GLY A 439 6.19 52.41 -10.16
C GLY A 439 7.09 52.45 -8.92
N SER A 440 6.55 52.43 -7.70
CA SER A 440 7.32 52.46 -6.47
C SER A 440 8.28 51.30 -6.33
N GLU A 441 9.51 51.57 -5.86
CA GLU A 441 10.51 50.54 -5.52
C GLU A 441 10.27 49.89 -4.13
N LYS A 442 9.31 50.39 -3.34
CA LYS A 442 8.97 49.83 -2.04
C LYS A 442 8.03 48.67 -2.17
N VAL A 443 8.53 47.59 -2.68
CA VAL A 443 7.83 46.34 -2.84
C VAL A 443 8.47 45.25 -1.97
N ARG A 444 7.65 44.44 -1.32
CA ARG A 444 8.09 43.28 -0.52
C ARG A 444 7.37 42.04 -0.95
N GLN A 445 8.13 40.96 -1.10
CA GLN A 445 7.52 39.65 -1.43
C GLN A 445 6.73 39.11 -0.24
N ASP A 446 5.67 38.38 -0.52
CA ASP A 446 4.92 37.64 0.49
C ASP A 446 5.88 36.67 1.22
N PRO A 447 5.98 36.74 2.57
CA PRO A 447 6.89 35.89 3.33
C PRO A 447 6.43 34.41 3.40
N ASP A 448 5.17 34.15 3.10
CA ASP A 448 4.58 32.82 3.19
C ASP A 448 5.02 31.92 2.03
N THR A 449 4.91 30.61 2.24
CA THR A 449 5.15 29.59 1.21
C THR A 449 3.85 28.92 0.79
N LEU A 450 3.88 28.23 -0.35
CA LEU A 450 2.76 27.46 -0.82
C LEU A 450 2.66 26.11 -0.08
N ASP A 451 1.45 25.61 0.02
CA ASP A 451 1.15 24.25 0.41
C ASP A 451 1.92 23.25 -0.47
N THR A 452 2.56 22.24 0.13
CA THR A 452 3.32 21.21 -0.62
C THR A 452 2.48 20.55 -1.71
N TRP A 453 1.18 20.40 -1.48
CA TRP A 453 0.27 19.81 -2.43
C TRP A 453 0.03 20.67 -3.69
N PHE A 454 0.39 21.95 -3.66
CA PHE A 454 0.32 22.83 -4.83
C PHE A 454 1.36 22.44 -5.88
N SER A 455 2.60 22.20 -5.47
CA SER A 455 3.67 21.72 -6.36
C SER A 455 3.47 20.26 -6.74
N SER A 456 3.08 19.41 -5.78
CA SER A 456 2.84 17.97 -6.02
C SER A 456 1.72 17.73 -7.03
N ALA A 457 0.74 18.64 -7.13
CA ALA A 457 -0.34 18.58 -8.13
C ALA A 457 0.15 18.73 -9.59
N LEU A 458 1.34 19.27 -9.79
CA LEU A 458 1.93 19.49 -11.10
C LEU A 458 2.86 18.34 -11.54
N TRP A 459 3.11 17.39 -10.65
CA TRP A 459 4.14 16.36 -10.78
C TRP A 459 4.11 15.59 -12.11
N PRO A 460 2.96 15.15 -12.65
CA PRO A 460 2.91 14.36 -13.89
C PRO A 460 3.47 15.09 -15.12
N PHE A 461 3.48 16.40 -15.12
CA PHE A 461 3.92 17.21 -16.28
C PHE A 461 5.08 18.14 -15.96
N SER A 462 5.22 18.65 -14.74
CA SER A 462 6.37 19.46 -14.35
C SER A 462 7.67 18.66 -14.37
N THR A 463 7.63 17.37 -14.04
CA THR A 463 8.78 16.45 -14.12
C THR A 463 9.29 16.25 -15.54
N LEU A 464 8.41 16.39 -16.52
CA LEU A 464 8.71 16.23 -17.94
C LEU A 464 9.09 17.56 -18.62
N GLY A 465 9.24 18.65 -17.83
CA GLY A 465 9.79 19.92 -18.28
C GLY A 465 8.76 21.03 -18.49
N TRP A 466 7.46 20.77 -18.30
CA TRP A 466 6.44 21.84 -18.37
C TRP A 466 6.77 22.99 -17.38
N PRO A 467 6.56 24.29 -17.75
CA PRO A 467 5.71 24.82 -18.83
C PRO A 467 6.34 24.86 -20.22
N GLU A 468 7.56 24.38 -20.40
CA GLU A 468 8.19 24.29 -21.72
C GLU A 468 7.66 23.07 -22.49
N GLU A 469 7.55 23.22 -23.80
CA GLU A 469 7.14 22.14 -24.70
C GLU A 469 8.34 21.22 -25.02
N THR A 470 8.81 20.45 -24.03
CA THR A 470 9.92 19.53 -24.18
C THR A 470 9.53 18.30 -25.02
N GLU A 471 10.52 17.61 -25.57
CA GLU A 471 10.33 16.34 -26.28
C GLU A 471 9.80 15.26 -25.32
N ASP A 472 10.31 15.22 -24.09
CA ASP A 472 9.84 14.30 -23.04
C ASP A 472 8.34 14.54 -22.73
N LEU A 473 7.93 15.81 -22.58
CA LEU A 473 6.52 16.14 -22.34
C LEU A 473 5.62 15.69 -23.49
N LYS A 474 6.03 15.90 -24.72
CA LYS A 474 5.24 15.53 -25.91
C LYS A 474 5.10 14.02 -26.07
N TYR A 475 6.10 13.25 -25.65
CA TYR A 475 6.12 11.81 -25.86
C TYR A 475 5.57 11.01 -24.66
N PHE A 476 5.86 11.43 -23.43
CA PHE A 476 5.55 10.68 -22.21
C PHE A 476 4.32 11.19 -21.44
N TYR A 477 3.73 12.32 -21.82
CA TYR A 477 2.49 12.81 -21.23
C TYR A 477 1.32 12.62 -22.21
N PRO A 478 0.10 12.24 -21.73
CA PRO A 478 -0.24 11.87 -20.35
C PRO A 478 0.43 10.57 -19.89
N THR A 479 0.61 10.43 -18.58
CA THR A 479 1.17 9.21 -18.00
C THR A 479 0.15 8.06 -18.01
N ASP A 480 0.58 6.81 -17.94
CA ASP A 480 -0.32 5.66 -18.07
C ASP A 480 -0.98 5.28 -16.76
N VAL A 481 -0.19 5.13 -15.72
CA VAL A 481 -0.66 4.68 -14.41
C VAL A 481 -0.05 5.51 -13.30
N LEU A 482 -0.91 5.98 -12.41
CA LEU A 482 -0.52 6.48 -11.11
C LEU A 482 -0.74 5.37 -10.08
N VAL A 483 0.31 4.99 -9.35
CA VAL A 483 0.21 4.05 -8.22
C VAL A 483 0.36 4.83 -6.93
N THR A 484 -0.54 4.64 -5.98
CA THR A 484 -0.45 5.28 -4.66
C THR A 484 -1.38 4.61 -3.64
N ALA A 485 -1.22 4.93 -2.35
CA ALA A 485 -2.13 4.50 -1.32
C ALA A 485 -3.48 5.24 -1.38
N TYR A 486 -4.55 4.58 -0.96
CA TYR A 486 -5.90 5.16 -1.05
C TYR A 486 -6.13 6.37 -0.14
N ASP A 487 -5.33 6.55 0.92
CA ASP A 487 -5.48 7.64 1.89
C ASP A 487 -5.05 9.02 1.36
N ILE A 488 -4.36 9.07 0.21
CA ILE A 488 -3.99 10.33 -0.44
C ILE A 488 -4.75 10.61 -1.74
N ILE A 489 -5.89 9.97 -1.96
CA ILE A 489 -6.76 10.23 -3.14
C ILE A 489 -7.11 11.71 -3.22
N PHE A 490 -7.57 12.29 -2.13
CA PHE A 490 -7.96 13.70 -2.11
C PHE A 490 -6.76 14.65 -2.10
N PHE A 491 -5.74 14.31 -1.32
CA PHE A 491 -4.57 15.18 -1.18
C PHE A 491 -3.79 15.33 -2.48
N TRP A 492 -3.65 14.24 -3.23
CA TRP A 492 -2.75 14.20 -4.37
C TRP A 492 -3.44 13.85 -5.69
N VAL A 493 -4.14 12.73 -5.75
CA VAL A 493 -4.76 12.25 -6.99
C VAL A 493 -5.75 13.25 -7.56
N ALA A 494 -6.69 13.73 -6.75
CA ALA A 494 -7.69 14.70 -7.17
C ALA A 494 -7.05 16.02 -7.65
N ARG A 495 -6.00 16.48 -6.92
CA ARG A 495 -5.27 17.70 -7.26
C ARG A 495 -4.51 17.58 -8.56
N MET A 496 -3.89 16.44 -8.85
CA MET A 496 -3.24 16.20 -10.15
C MET A 496 -4.26 16.19 -11.29
N ILE A 497 -5.44 15.56 -11.10
CA ILE A 497 -6.47 15.47 -12.13
C ILE A 497 -6.94 16.87 -12.54
N PHE A 498 -7.34 17.72 -11.60
CA PHE A 498 -7.80 19.06 -11.95
C PHE A 498 -6.66 19.95 -12.47
N SER A 499 -5.44 19.80 -11.94
CA SER A 499 -4.29 20.57 -12.45
C SER A 499 -3.89 20.17 -13.86
N GLY A 500 -3.92 18.87 -14.19
CA GLY A 500 -3.66 18.38 -15.54
C GLY A 500 -4.70 18.92 -16.53
N LEU A 501 -5.99 18.80 -16.20
CA LEU A 501 -7.07 19.32 -17.04
C LEU A 501 -6.99 20.83 -17.26
N GLU A 502 -6.68 21.61 -16.22
CA GLU A 502 -6.60 23.09 -16.32
C GLU A 502 -5.32 23.56 -17.04
N ASN A 503 -4.20 22.86 -16.89
CA ASN A 503 -2.92 23.30 -17.42
C ASN A 503 -2.56 22.66 -18.76
N MET A 504 -2.88 21.37 -18.94
CA MET A 504 -2.55 20.59 -20.13
C MET A 504 -3.76 20.33 -21.04
N GLY A 505 -5.00 20.56 -20.57
CA GLY A 505 -6.23 20.33 -21.33
C GLY A 505 -6.70 18.87 -21.34
N GLU A 506 -5.98 17.97 -20.69
CA GLU A 506 -6.32 16.55 -20.61
C GLU A 506 -5.96 15.96 -19.23
N ALA A 507 -6.54 14.79 -18.92
CA ALA A 507 -6.27 14.09 -17.66
C ALA A 507 -4.81 13.63 -17.61
N PRO A 508 -4.12 13.78 -16.44
CA PRO A 508 -2.68 13.52 -16.35
C PRO A 508 -2.30 12.03 -16.38
N PHE A 509 -3.26 11.12 -16.18
CA PHE A 509 -3.07 9.67 -16.21
C PHE A 509 -4.39 8.95 -16.53
N HIS A 510 -4.27 7.81 -17.20
CA HIS A 510 -5.42 6.99 -17.58
C HIS A 510 -5.94 6.13 -16.44
N THR A 511 -5.05 5.63 -15.59
CA THR A 511 -5.39 4.70 -14.52
C THR A 511 -4.79 5.17 -13.20
N VAL A 512 -5.59 5.12 -12.13
CA VAL A 512 -5.14 5.26 -10.74
C VAL A 512 -5.24 3.89 -10.09
N MET A 513 -4.11 3.24 -9.89
CA MET A 513 -4.02 1.98 -9.17
C MET A 513 -3.78 2.28 -7.69
N LEU A 514 -4.75 1.95 -6.87
CA LEU A 514 -4.70 2.21 -5.43
C LEU A 514 -4.35 0.94 -4.67
N HIS A 515 -3.36 1.05 -3.83
CA HIS A 515 -3.02 -0.01 -2.89
C HIS A 515 -3.51 0.31 -1.48
N GLY A 516 -3.61 -0.73 -0.65
CA GLY A 516 -3.94 -0.59 0.76
C GLY A 516 -2.73 -0.21 1.61
N LEU A 517 -2.97 0.05 2.89
CA LEU A 517 -1.93 0.38 3.86
C LEU A 517 -1.27 -0.90 4.38
N ILE A 518 0.02 -0.82 4.66
CA ILE A 518 0.73 -1.87 5.40
C ILE A 518 0.52 -1.63 6.89
N ARG A 519 0.03 -2.65 7.57
CA ARG A 519 -0.23 -2.67 9.01
C ARG A 519 0.75 -3.60 9.70
N ASP A 520 0.97 -3.40 10.99
CA ASP A 520 1.78 -4.32 11.79
C ASP A 520 1.09 -5.70 11.96
N SER A 521 1.75 -6.64 12.60
CA SER A 521 1.24 -7.99 12.83
C SER A 521 -0.09 -8.04 13.61
N GLU A 522 -0.37 -7.00 14.41
CA GLU A 522 -1.62 -6.85 15.18
C GLU A 522 -2.72 -6.13 14.39
N GLY A 523 -2.41 -5.61 13.19
CA GLY A 523 -3.34 -4.90 12.33
C GLY A 523 -3.46 -3.40 12.61
N ARG A 524 -2.56 -2.81 13.41
CA ARG A 524 -2.50 -1.37 13.68
C ARG A 524 -1.79 -0.65 12.55
N LYS A 525 -2.18 0.60 12.29
CA LYS A 525 -1.45 1.47 11.36
C LYS A 525 -0.04 1.70 11.90
N MET A 526 0.96 1.53 11.04
CA MET A 526 2.34 1.82 11.41
C MET A 526 2.55 3.32 11.56
N SER A 527 3.16 3.73 12.65
CA SER A 527 3.53 5.11 12.91
C SER A 527 4.81 5.21 13.73
N LYS A 528 5.51 6.33 13.60
CA LYS A 528 6.73 6.59 14.38
C LYS A 528 6.45 6.72 15.87
N SER A 529 5.29 7.28 16.23
CA SER A 529 4.87 7.43 17.64
C SER A 529 4.60 6.10 18.34
N LEU A 530 4.19 5.06 17.58
CA LEU A 530 3.99 3.72 18.12
C LEU A 530 5.27 2.87 18.09
N GLY A 531 6.33 3.33 17.43
CA GLY A 531 7.59 2.59 17.30
C GLY A 531 7.46 1.27 16.53
N ASN A 532 6.36 1.08 15.77
CA ASN A 532 6.07 -0.13 15.00
C ASN A 532 6.40 0.00 13.50
N GLY A 533 7.10 1.07 13.11
CA GLY A 533 7.57 1.27 11.75
C GLY A 533 8.69 0.29 11.40
N ILE A 534 8.64 -0.30 10.21
CA ILE A 534 9.63 -1.25 9.71
C ILE A 534 10.46 -0.56 8.62
N ASP A 535 11.79 -0.55 8.80
CA ASP A 535 12.72 -0.12 7.75
C ASP A 535 12.86 -1.25 6.72
N PRO A 536 12.59 -0.99 5.43
CA PRO A 536 12.77 -2.01 4.39
C PRO A 536 14.23 -2.49 4.28
N VAL A 537 15.22 -1.66 4.60
CA VAL A 537 16.63 -2.05 4.55
C VAL A 537 16.95 -3.15 5.57
N ASP A 538 16.41 -3.06 6.78
CA ASP A 538 16.58 -4.11 7.79
C ASP A 538 16.01 -5.46 7.34
N VAL A 539 14.94 -5.44 6.56
CA VAL A 539 14.32 -6.65 5.99
C VAL A 539 15.15 -7.18 4.82
N ILE A 540 15.63 -6.30 3.94
CA ILE A 540 16.52 -6.64 2.83
C ILE A 540 17.81 -7.27 3.36
N ASP A 541 18.39 -6.71 4.40
CA ASP A 541 19.62 -7.23 5.03
C ASP A 541 19.46 -8.64 5.57
N ARG A 542 18.26 -9.01 6.03
CA ARG A 542 17.98 -10.36 6.58
C ARG A 542 17.57 -11.38 5.53
N TYR A 543 16.82 -10.96 4.51
CA TYR A 543 16.13 -11.89 3.63
C TYR A 543 16.42 -11.66 2.12
N GLY A 544 16.99 -10.50 1.76
CA GLY A 544 17.16 -10.05 0.38
C GLY A 544 15.98 -9.24 -0.16
N ALA A 545 16.27 -8.39 -1.16
CA ALA A 545 15.27 -7.53 -1.80
C ALA A 545 14.21 -8.33 -2.54
N ASP A 546 14.57 -9.39 -3.25
CA ASP A 546 13.62 -10.25 -3.98
C ASP A 546 12.61 -10.89 -3.06
N ALA A 547 13.03 -11.38 -1.89
CA ALA A 547 12.15 -11.98 -0.90
C ALA A 547 11.15 -10.95 -0.34
N LEU A 548 11.60 -9.73 -0.07
CA LEU A 548 10.73 -8.64 0.36
C LEU A 548 9.71 -8.27 -0.71
N ARG A 549 10.16 -8.02 -1.94
CA ARG A 549 9.31 -7.65 -3.09
C ARG A 549 8.21 -8.69 -3.32
N PHE A 550 8.59 -9.95 -3.35
CA PHE A 550 7.66 -11.06 -3.57
C PHE A 550 6.63 -11.17 -2.42
N ALA A 551 7.06 -11.05 -1.17
CA ALA A 551 6.18 -11.08 -0.01
C ALA A 551 5.17 -9.93 0.02
N LEU A 552 5.56 -8.75 -0.45
CA LEU A 552 4.68 -7.57 -0.49
C LEU A 552 3.54 -7.72 -1.49
N VAL A 553 3.72 -8.49 -2.57
CA VAL A 553 2.73 -8.59 -3.65
C VAL A 553 1.90 -9.86 -3.60
N THR A 554 2.53 -11.01 -3.27
CA THR A 554 1.86 -12.33 -3.26
C THR A 554 0.63 -12.31 -2.35
N GLY A 555 -0.53 -12.80 -2.87
CA GLY A 555 -1.77 -12.92 -2.11
C GLY A 555 -2.38 -11.59 -1.64
N ASN A 556 -2.01 -10.49 -2.28
CA ASN A 556 -2.61 -9.17 -2.06
C ASN A 556 -3.38 -8.71 -3.31
N SER A 557 -4.45 -7.94 -3.11
CA SER A 557 -5.27 -7.36 -4.18
C SER A 557 -5.34 -5.85 -4.04
N PRO A 558 -5.57 -5.10 -5.14
CA PRO A 558 -5.67 -3.65 -5.11
C PRO A 558 -6.66 -3.12 -4.06
N GLY A 559 -6.26 -2.08 -3.35
CA GLY A 559 -7.08 -1.39 -2.35
C GLY A 559 -7.28 -2.11 -1.02
N ASN A 560 -6.65 -3.25 -0.80
CA ASN A 560 -6.74 -3.99 0.46
C ASN A 560 -5.52 -3.75 1.34
N ASP A 561 -5.77 -3.52 2.64
CA ASP A 561 -4.71 -3.44 3.64
C ASP A 561 -4.03 -4.80 3.82
N MET A 562 -2.74 -4.77 4.09
CA MET A 562 -1.93 -5.97 4.32
C MET A 562 -1.27 -5.91 5.70
N ARG A 563 -1.29 -7.04 6.43
CA ARG A 563 -0.50 -7.20 7.64
C ARG A 563 0.89 -7.70 7.28
N PHE A 564 1.91 -6.95 7.67
CA PHE A 564 3.29 -7.39 7.50
C PHE A 564 3.67 -8.43 8.56
N ARG A 565 4.29 -9.50 8.11
CA ARG A 565 4.78 -10.60 8.95
C ARG A 565 6.09 -11.13 8.41
N ASP A 566 7.09 -11.31 9.26
CA ASP A 566 8.42 -11.81 8.89
C ASP A 566 8.36 -13.21 8.28
N GLU A 567 7.46 -14.08 8.76
CA GLU A 567 7.30 -15.45 8.26
C GLU A 567 6.92 -15.49 6.78
N ARG A 568 6.23 -14.47 6.30
CA ARG A 568 5.87 -14.35 4.89
C ARG A 568 7.08 -14.02 4.02
N VAL A 569 7.98 -13.18 4.52
CA VAL A 569 9.24 -12.86 3.83
C VAL A 569 10.17 -14.07 3.84
N GLU A 570 10.21 -14.81 4.96
CA GLU A 570 10.97 -16.06 5.07
C GLU A 570 10.46 -17.13 4.08
N ALA A 571 9.16 -17.29 3.94
CA ALA A 571 8.57 -18.19 2.93
C ALA A 571 8.98 -17.78 1.49
N SER A 572 9.02 -16.49 1.21
CA SER A 572 9.47 -15.94 -0.08
C SER A 572 10.96 -16.21 -0.34
N ARG A 573 11.82 -16.09 0.68
CA ARG A 573 13.23 -16.48 0.61
C ARG A 573 13.38 -17.98 0.33
N ASN A 574 12.57 -18.81 0.98
CA ASN A 574 12.61 -20.26 0.76
C ASN A 574 12.17 -20.62 -0.68
N PHE A 575 11.21 -19.88 -1.23
CA PHE A 575 10.82 -19.99 -2.63
C PHE A 575 11.98 -19.61 -3.58
N ALA A 576 12.68 -18.51 -3.30
CA ALA A 576 13.88 -18.11 -4.05
C ALA A 576 14.94 -19.24 -4.04
N ASN A 577 15.20 -19.83 -2.88
CA ASN A 577 16.14 -20.94 -2.75
C ASN A 577 15.70 -22.20 -3.53
N LYS A 578 14.40 -22.47 -3.64
CA LYS A 578 13.90 -23.60 -4.45
C LYS A 578 14.19 -23.37 -5.94
N ILE A 579 13.95 -22.16 -6.43
CA ILE A 579 14.26 -21.77 -7.82
C ILE A 579 15.77 -21.87 -8.09
N TRP A 580 16.57 -21.36 -7.16
CA TRP A 580 18.03 -21.46 -7.24
C TRP A 580 18.52 -22.89 -7.34
N ASN A 581 17.99 -23.78 -6.53
CA ASN A 581 18.34 -25.22 -6.56
C ASN A 581 17.90 -25.90 -7.86
N ALA A 582 16.73 -25.53 -8.40
CA ALA A 582 16.29 -26.03 -9.70
C ALA A 582 17.23 -25.56 -10.83
N ALA A 583 17.58 -24.28 -10.83
CA ALA A 583 18.54 -23.71 -11.78
C ALA A 583 19.93 -24.36 -11.67
N ARG A 584 20.42 -24.58 -10.44
CA ARG A 584 21.69 -25.25 -10.19
C ARG A 584 21.68 -26.69 -10.72
N PHE A 585 20.59 -27.41 -10.52
CA PHE A 585 20.41 -28.75 -11.09
C PHE A 585 20.50 -28.72 -12.62
N ILE A 586 19.80 -27.79 -13.26
CA ILE A 586 19.84 -27.62 -14.71
C ILE A 586 21.26 -27.30 -15.18
N HIS A 587 21.90 -26.31 -14.56
CA HIS A 587 23.25 -25.89 -14.86
C HIS A 587 24.23 -27.09 -14.85
N MET A 588 24.21 -27.92 -13.78
CA MET A 588 25.08 -29.09 -13.67
C MET A 588 24.86 -30.15 -14.78
N ASN A 589 23.67 -30.19 -15.39
CA ASN A 589 23.32 -31.17 -16.42
C ASN A 589 23.52 -30.64 -17.86
N VAL A 590 23.76 -29.34 -18.02
CA VAL A 590 23.94 -28.70 -19.33
C VAL A 590 25.35 -28.10 -19.52
N ASP A 591 26.08 -27.83 -18.42
CA ASP A 591 27.43 -27.23 -18.50
C ASP A 591 28.39 -28.11 -19.33
N GLY A 592 29.11 -27.46 -20.24
CA GLY A 592 30.04 -28.14 -21.16
C GLY A 592 29.37 -28.93 -22.28
N ARG A 593 28.04 -28.84 -22.47
CA ARG A 593 27.30 -29.49 -23.57
C ARG A 593 26.85 -28.46 -24.59
N ASP A 594 26.71 -28.88 -25.82
CA ASP A 594 26.14 -28.07 -26.91
C ASP A 594 24.60 -28.16 -26.85
N ILE A 595 24.01 -27.40 -25.91
CA ILE A 595 22.56 -27.34 -25.69
C ILE A 595 22.09 -25.92 -25.99
N SER A 596 21.23 -25.75 -26.98
CA SER A 596 20.61 -24.47 -27.34
C SER A 596 19.34 -24.20 -26.54
N CYS A 597 18.86 -22.96 -26.63
CA CYS A 597 17.59 -22.52 -26.02
C CYS A 597 16.36 -22.87 -26.87
N GLU A 598 16.54 -23.56 -27.97
CA GLU A 598 15.47 -23.97 -28.86
C GLU A 598 14.83 -25.28 -28.41
N LEU A 599 13.53 -25.44 -28.68
CA LEU A 599 12.83 -26.67 -28.41
C LEU A 599 13.26 -27.77 -29.41
N PRO A 600 13.40 -29.04 -28.96
CA PRO A 600 13.73 -30.14 -29.86
C PRO A 600 12.55 -30.44 -30.77
N GLU A 601 12.86 -30.97 -31.98
CA GLU A 601 11.81 -31.39 -32.96
C GLU A 601 10.88 -32.45 -32.41
N ASN A 602 11.40 -33.39 -31.63
CA ASN A 602 10.66 -34.55 -31.10
C ASN A 602 10.37 -34.32 -29.60
N LEU A 603 9.15 -33.88 -29.30
CA LEU A 603 8.66 -33.69 -27.94
C LEU A 603 7.98 -34.96 -27.43
N THR A 604 8.37 -35.41 -26.25
CA THR A 604 7.69 -36.49 -25.53
C THR A 604 6.37 -36.00 -24.89
N VAL A 605 5.63 -36.91 -24.29
CA VAL A 605 4.35 -36.55 -23.62
C VAL A 605 4.59 -35.61 -22.45
N GLU A 606 5.64 -35.84 -21.67
CA GLU A 606 6.04 -35.02 -20.54
C GLU A 606 6.44 -33.59 -21.00
N ASP A 607 7.17 -33.52 -22.12
CA ASP A 607 7.57 -32.24 -22.71
C ASP A 607 6.35 -31.41 -23.16
N LYS A 608 5.43 -32.10 -23.88
CA LYS A 608 4.17 -31.48 -24.33
C LYS A 608 3.30 -31.02 -23.16
N TRP A 609 3.26 -31.80 -22.07
CA TRP A 609 2.54 -31.45 -20.88
C TRP A 609 3.11 -30.17 -20.22
N ILE A 610 4.42 -30.12 -19.96
CA ILE A 610 5.00 -28.93 -19.25
C ILE A 610 4.93 -27.67 -20.12
N LEU A 611 5.08 -27.80 -21.46
CA LEU A 611 4.91 -26.69 -22.38
C LEU A 611 3.47 -26.17 -22.37
N SER A 612 2.48 -27.04 -22.37
CA SER A 612 1.06 -26.67 -22.26
C SER A 612 0.76 -25.94 -20.97
N ARG A 613 1.29 -26.46 -19.85
CA ARG A 613 1.14 -25.82 -18.53
C ARG A 613 1.81 -24.43 -18.51
N PHE A 614 3.01 -24.31 -19.05
CA PHE A 614 3.72 -23.05 -19.15
C PHE A 614 2.93 -22.00 -19.96
N HIS A 615 2.45 -22.36 -21.16
CA HIS A 615 1.71 -21.44 -22.01
C HIS A 615 0.37 -21.04 -21.40
N THR A 616 -0.30 -21.93 -20.70
CA THR A 616 -1.52 -21.60 -19.92
C THR A 616 -1.21 -20.54 -18.86
N VAL A 617 -0.16 -20.74 -18.06
CA VAL A 617 0.23 -19.83 -17.01
C VAL A 617 0.72 -18.48 -17.58
N ALA A 618 1.49 -18.50 -18.67
CA ALA A 618 1.95 -17.27 -19.32
C ALA A 618 0.78 -16.39 -19.80
N LYS A 619 -0.27 -17.02 -20.38
CA LYS A 619 -1.50 -16.34 -20.77
C LYS A 619 -2.23 -15.76 -19.57
N GLU A 620 -2.53 -16.59 -18.57
CA GLU A 620 -3.26 -16.17 -17.37
C GLU A 620 -2.52 -15.07 -16.59
N MET A 621 -1.21 -15.19 -16.51
CA MET A 621 -0.37 -14.20 -15.85
C MET A 621 -0.42 -12.86 -16.58
N THR A 622 -0.26 -12.85 -17.91
CA THR A 622 -0.33 -11.63 -18.73
C THR A 622 -1.70 -10.95 -18.58
N GLU A 623 -2.79 -11.72 -18.64
CA GLU A 623 -4.15 -11.20 -18.46
C GLU A 623 -4.38 -10.58 -17.07
N ASN A 624 -3.82 -11.18 -16.02
CA ASN A 624 -3.93 -10.64 -14.66
C ASN A 624 -3.02 -9.41 -14.46
N MET A 625 -1.83 -9.39 -15.07
CA MET A 625 -0.94 -8.22 -15.06
C MET A 625 -1.63 -7.01 -15.72
N ASP A 626 -2.27 -7.19 -16.88
CA ASP A 626 -3.01 -6.13 -17.59
C ASP A 626 -4.27 -5.65 -16.83
N LYS A 627 -4.80 -6.48 -15.92
CA LYS A 627 -5.88 -6.11 -14.99
C LYS A 627 -5.38 -5.54 -13.67
N TYR A 628 -4.07 -5.42 -13.49
CA TYR A 628 -3.42 -4.99 -12.25
C TYR A 628 -3.63 -5.95 -11.05
N GLU A 629 -4.02 -7.19 -11.29
CA GLU A 629 -4.16 -8.25 -10.28
C GLU A 629 -2.83 -8.98 -10.05
N LEU A 630 -1.80 -8.23 -9.64
CA LEU A 630 -0.42 -8.69 -9.55
C LEU A 630 -0.25 -9.88 -8.59
N GLY A 631 -1.00 -9.88 -7.48
CA GLY A 631 -0.97 -10.96 -6.50
C GLY A 631 -1.50 -12.27 -7.07
N ILE A 632 -2.53 -12.23 -7.92
CA ILE A 632 -3.07 -13.41 -8.60
C ILE A 632 -2.07 -13.88 -9.66
N ALA A 633 -1.53 -12.96 -10.46
CA ALA A 633 -0.56 -13.26 -11.49
C ALA A 633 0.64 -14.06 -10.94
N VAL A 634 1.25 -13.55 -9.88
CA VAL A 634 2.44 -14.19 -9.29
C VAL A 634 2.13 -15.50 -8.58
N SER A 635 0.94 -15.65 -7.98
CA SER A 635 0.54 -16.93 -7.36
C SER A 635 0.42 -18.05 -8.37
N LYS A 636 -0.16 -17.79 -9.55
CA LYS A 636 -0.23 -18.79 -10.65
C LYS A 636 1.16 -19.23 -11.12
N LEU A 637 2.10 -18.29 -11.21
CA LEU A 637 3.48 -18.61 -11.56
C LEU A 637 4.18 -19.40 -10.44
N GLN A 638 3.92 -19.07 -9.20
CA GLN A 638 4.45 -19.80 -8.05
C GLN A 638 3.97 -21.27 -8.04
N ASP A 639 2.68 -21.51 -8.24
CA ASP A 639 2.09 -22.85 -8.33
C ASP A 639 2.71 -23.64 -9.50
N PHE A 640 2.86 -23.01 -10.67
CA PHE A 640 3.51 -23.65 -11.82
C PHE A 640 4.95 -24.05 -11.51
N LEU A 641 5.74 -23.12 -10.96
CA LEU A 641 7.14 -23.38 -10.62
C LEU A 641 7.28 -24.47 -9.57
N TRP A 642 6.46 -24.41 -8.53
CA TRP A 642 6.57 -25.35 -7.42
C TRP A 642 6.05 -26.71 -7.79
N ASP A 643 4.76 -26.79 -8.18
CA ASP A 643 4.04 -28.04 -8.32
C ASP A 643 4.27 -28.70 -9.68
N ASN A 644 4.36 -27.94 -10.78
CA ASN A 644 4.49 -28.54 -12.10
C ASN A 644 5.97 -28.70 -12.51
N PHE A 645 6.76 -27.63 -12.41
CA PHE A 645 8.13 -27.66 -12.89
C PHE A 645 9.08 -28.38 -11.93
N CYS A 646 9.15 -27.95 -10.65
CA CYS A 646 10.11 -28.51 -9.71
C CYS A 646 9.73 -29.92 -9.21
N ASP A 647 8.45 -30.14 -8.82
CA ASP A 647 8.05 -31.40 -8.20
C ASP A 647 7.78 -32.52 -9.19
N TRP A 648 7.46 -32.16 -10.47
CA TRP A 648 7.16 -33.14 -11.48
C TRP A 648 8.11 -33.13 -12.67
N TYR A 649 8.20 -32.03 -13.43
CA TYR A 649 8.93 -32.09 -14.71
C TYR A 649 10.42 -32.35 -14.50
N ILE A 650 11.07 -31.72 -13.51
CA ILE A 650 12.47 -31.99 -13.19
C ILE A 650 12.67 -33.47 -12.84
N GLU A 651 11.77 -34.08 -12.08
CA GLU A 651 11.87 -35.49 -11.70
C GLU A 651 11.66 -36.45 -12.91
N LEU A 652 10.73 -36.10 -13.81
CA LEU A 652 10.54 -36.84 -15.09
C LEU A 652 11.78 -36.71 -16.00
N ALA A 653 12.32 -35.49 -16.12
CA ALA A 653 13.53 -35.24 -16.90
C ALA A 653 14.75 -36.03 -16.38
N LYS A 654 14.90 -36.19 -15.04
CA LYS A 654 15.97 -37.01 -14.45
C LYS A 654 15.93 -38.46 -14.95
N ILE A 655 14.75 -39.05 -15.11
CA ILE A 655 14.61 -40.42 -15.59
C ILE A 655 15.20 -40.53 -16.98
N ARG A 656 14.83 -39.62 -17.88
CA ARG A 656 15.34 -39.58 -19.26
C ARG A 656 16.83 -39.29 -19.33
N MET A 657 17.36 -38.35 -18.51
CA MET A 657 18.79 -37.99 -18.50
C MET A 657 19.70 -39.06 -17.93
N THR A 658 19.16 -39.99 -17.14
CA THR A 658 19.89 -41.16 -16.61
C THR A 658 19.70 -42.44 -17.42
N GLY A 659 18.78 -42.40 -18.42
CA GLY A 659 18.51 -43.51 -19.33
C GLY A 659 19.60 -43.69 -20.42
N GLU A 660 19.50 -44.77 -21.19
CA GLU A 660 20.47 -45.08 -22.23
C GLU A 660 20.25 -44.32 -23.55
N ASN A 661 19.06 -43.69 -23.72
CA ASN A 661 18.72 -42.96 -24.95
C ASN A 661 19.25 -41.53 -24.89
N VAL A 662 20.42 -41.28 -25.50
CA VAL A 662 21.10 -40.00 -25.53
C VAL A 662 20.23 -38.90 -26.17
N ALA A 663 19.51 -39.17 -27.25
CA ALA A 663 18.66 -38.20 -27.93
C ALA A 663 17.48 -37.76 -27.03
N SER A 664 16.87 -38.70 -26.28
CA SER A 664 15.84 -38.37 -25.29
C SER A 664 16.41 -37.55 -24.13
N ALA A 665 17.59 -37.87 -23.66
CA ALA A 665 18.29 -37.13 -22.59
C ALA A 665 18.60 -35.68 -23.02
N ASP A 666 19.08 -35.45 -24.22
CA ASP A 666 19.37 -34.12 -24.75
C ASP A 666 18.07 -33.34 -25.01
N GLY A 667 17.03 -33.99 -25.52
CA GLY A 667 15.69 -33.41 -25.63
C GLY A 667 15.17 -32.88 -24.28
N ALA A 668 15.31 -33.67 -23.21
CA ALA A 668 14.92 -33.24 -21.87
C ALA A 668 15.73 -32.01 -21.39
N ARG A 669 17.02 -31.93 -21.69
CA ARG A 669 17.88 -30.77 -21.35
C ARG A 669 17.44 -29.50 -22.08
N HIS A 670 17.14 -29.60 -23.38
CA HIS A 670 16.63 -28.48 -24.16
C HIS A 670 15.33 -27.93 -23.57
N VAL A 671 14.35 -28.79 -23.24
CA VAL A 671 13.09 -28.37 -22.68
C VAL A 671 13.27 -27.79 -21.24
N LEU A 672 14.14 -28.36 -20.41
CA LEU A 672 14.49 -27.81 -19.10
C LEU A 672 15.02 -26.37 -19.20
N ILE A 673 15.96 -26.12 -20.13
CA ILE A 673 16.49 -24.76 -20.34
C ILE A 673 15.38 -23.83 -20.83
N TRP A 674 14.64 -24.25 -21.86
CA TRP A 674 13.60 -23.43 -22.47
C TRP A 674 12.53 -23.02 -21.43
N VAL A 675 12.03 -23.97 -20.64
CA VAL A 675 11.03 -23.69 -19.60
C VAL A 675 11.63 -22.80 -18.52
N MET A 676 12.83 -23.09 -18.04
CA MET A 676 13.48 -22.25 -17.02
C MET A 676 13.65 -20.82 -17.50
N GLN A 677 14.21 -20.60 -18.68
CA GLN A 677 14.43 -19.24 -19.19
C GLN A 677 13.14 -18.44 -19.35
N ASN A 678 12.11 -19.05 -19.94
CA ASN A 678 10.84 -18.37 -20.12
C ASN A 678 10.12 -18.13 -18.78
N THR A 679 10.30 -19.01 -17.80
CA THR A 679 9.80 -18.83 -16.44
C THR A 679 10.54 -17.69 -15.72
N LEU A 680 11.86 -17.59 -15.90
CA LEU A 680 12.65 -16.45 -15.35
C LEU A 680 12.17 -15.12 -15.93
N LYS A 681 11.81 -15.06 -17.22
CA LYS A 681 11.22 -13.86 -17.83
C LYS A 681 9.90 -13.47 -17.16
N LEU A 682 9.01 -14.43 -16.90
CA LEU A 682 7.74 -14.18 -16.20
C LEU A 682 7.95 -13.74 -14.74
N LEU A 683 8.95 -14.27 -14.05
CA LEU A 683 9.23 -13.98 -12.65
C LEU A 683 10.02 -12.68 -12.44
N HIS A 684 10.80 -12.27 -13.45
CA HIS A 684 11.73 -11.13 -13.34
C HIS A 684 11.11 -9.84 -12.78
N PRO A 685 9.89 -9.41 -13.14
CA PRO A 685 9.30 -8.21 -12.53
C PRO A 685 9.16 -8.30 -11.01
N PHE A 686 8.96 -9.49 -10.47
CA PHE A 686 8.73 -9.73 -9.04
C PHE A 686 10.02 -9.97 -8.25
N MET A 687 10.94 -10.75 -8.81
CA MET A 687 12.21 -11.16 -8.20
C MET A 687 13.39 -10.89 -9.15
N PRO A 688 13.71 -9.61 -9.38
CA PRO A 688 14.60 -9.23 -10.46
C PRO A 688 16.05 -9.71 -10.30
N PHE A 689 16.58 -9.77 -9.09
CA PHE A 689 17.99 -10.06 -8.84
C PHE A 689 18.32 -11.54 -9.05
N ILE A 690 17.59 -12.43 -8.40
CA ILE A 690 17.82 -13.87 -8.54
C ILE A 690 17.58 -14.35 -9.96
N THR A 691 16.55 -13.79 -10.62
CA THR A 691 16.22 -14.18 -11.99
C THR A 691 17.30 -13.74 -12.98
N GLU A 692 17.86 -12.54 -12.82
CA GLU A 692 18.97 -12.07 -13.65
C GLU A 692 20.24 -12.92 -13.42
N GLU A 693 20.62 -13.19 -12.16
CA GLU A 693 21.81 -13.99 -11.84
C GLU A 693 21.71 -15.41 -12.39
N ILE A 694 20.54 -16.05 -12.27
CA ILE A 694 20.29 -17.38 -12.85
C ILE A 694 20.37 -17.32 -14.37
N TRP A 695 19.73 -16.34 -14.99
CA TRP A 695 19.67 -16.20 -16.44
C TRP A 695 21.07 -16.00 -17.03
N GLN A 696 21.92 -15.17 -16.39
CA GLN A 696 23.33 -14.96 -16.78
C GLN A 696 24.21 -16.22 -16.61
N SER A 697 23.79 -17.18 -15.80
CA SER A 697 24.52 -18.45 -15.57
C SER A 697 24.14 -19.57 -16.54
N LEU A 698 22.99 -19.46 -17.20
CA LEU A 698 22.49 -20.46 -18.15
C LEU A 698 22.73 -20.02 -19.60
N PRO A 699 22.73 -20.92 -20.57
CA PRO A 699 22.70 -20.53 -21.99
C PRO A 699 21.52 -19.59 -22.26
N HIS A 700 21.77 -18.42 -22.85
CA HIS A 700 20.73 -17.40 -23.10
C HIS A 700 21.07 -16.53 -24.31
N GLU A 701 20.09 -15.80 -24.81
CA GLU A 701 20.23 -14.79 -25.86
C GLU A 701 19.98 -13.39 -25.29
N GLY A 702 20.77 -12.41 -25.74
CA GLY A 702 20.67 -11.02 -25.30
C GLY A 702 21.61 -10.69 -24.13
N GLU A 703 21.64 -9.42 -23.73
CA GLU A 703 22.59 -8.91 -22.73
C GLU A 703 22.03 -8.97 -21.30
N ALA A 704 20.76 -8.66 -21.12
CA ALA A 704 20.11 -8.63 -19.81
C ALA A 704 18.67 -9.15 -19.89
N LEU A 705 18.25 -9.86 -18.85
CA LEU A 705 16.90 -10.42 -18.76
C LEU A 705 15.82 -9.33 -18.79
N MET A 706 16.04 -8.20 -18.13
CA MET A 706 15.06 -7.13 -18.02
C MET A 706 14.71 -6.43 -19.34
N ILE A 707 15.53 -6.59 -20.38
CA ILE A 707 15.26 -6.09 -21.75
C ILE A 707 14.91 -7.23 -22.71
N SER A 708 14.85 -8.47 -22.25
CA SER A 708 14.40 -9.61 -23.03
C SER A 708 12.88 -9.53 -23.30
N GLN A 709 12.45 -10.20 -24.37
CA GLN A 709 11.05 -10.18 -24.74
C GLN A 709 10.18 -10.99 -23.76
N TRP A 710 9.03 -10.42 -23.37
CA TRP A 710 8.01 -11.09 -22.55
C TRP A 710 7.46 -12.32 -23.28
N PRO A 711 7.33 -13.48 -22.59
CA PRO A 711 6.80 -14.70 -23.20
C PRO A 711 5.36 -14.54 -23.69
N VAL A 712 5.13 -14.87 -24.94
CA VAL A 712 3.82 -14.80 -25.58
C VAL A 712 3.17 -16.18 -25.62
N TYR A 713 1.87 -16.25 -25.36
CA TYR A 713 1.08 -17.46 -25.52
C TYR A 713 1.15 -17.97 -26.98
N ARG A 714 1.46 -19.26 -27.13
CA ARG A 714 1.51 -19.95 -28.43
C ARG A 714 0.57 -21.16 -28.37
N GLU A 715 -0.50 -21.10 -29.16
CA GLU A 715 -1.51 -22.19 -29.21
C GLU A 715 -0.93 -23.50 -29.74
N GLU A 716 0.03 -23.42 -30.65
CA GLU A 716 0.70 -24.60 -31.25
C GLU A 716 1.57 -25.40 -30.24
N LEU A 717 1.85 -24.80 -29.06
CA LEU A 717 2.56 -25.44 -27.95
C LEU A 717 1.63 -25.86 -26.81
N VAL A 718 0.33 -25.86 -27.04
CA VAL A 718 -0.68 -26.37 -26.11
C VAL A 718 -1.21 -27.73 -26.64
N PHE A 719 -0.98 -28.77 -25.87
CA PHE A 719 -1.29 -30.18 -26.24
C PHE A 719 -2.29 -30.75 -25.24
N PRO A 720 -3.60 -30.56 -25.42
CA PRO A 720 -4.63 -31.01 -24.47
C PRO A 720 -4.59 -32.49 -24.14
N GLU A 721 -4.38 -33.35 -25.18
CA GLU A 721 -4.32 -34.79 -25.01
C GLU A 721 -3.14 -35.24 -24.13
N ALA A 722 -1.95 -34.67 -24.37
CA ALA A 722 -0.77 -34.95 -23.55
C ALA A 722 -0.95 -34.42 -22.10
N THR A 723 -1.65 -33.29 -21.94
CA THR A 723 -1.96 -32.75 -20.62
C THR A 723 -2.87 -33.69 -19.84
N GLU A 724 -3.98 -34.14 -20.43
CA GLU A 724 -4.90 -35.09 -19.81
C GLU A 724 -4.20 -36.43 -19.48
N GLN A 725 -3.38 -36.95 -20.39
CA GLN A 725 -2.60 -38.16 -20.18
C GLN A 725 -1.68 -38.06 -18.97
N MET A 726 -0.84 -37.00 -18.91
CA MET A 726 0.10 -36.82 -17.81
C MET A 726 -0.62 -36.58 -16.48
N GLU A 727 -1.70 -35.82 -16.45
CA GLU A 727 -2.49 -35.62 -15.23
C GLU A 727 -3.08 -36.95 -14.69
N GLN A 728 -3.52 -37.85 -15.55
CA GLN A 728 -4.01 -39.16 -15.13
C GLN A 728 -2.87 -40.02 -14.54
N VAL A 729 -1.71 -40.04 -15.21
CA VAL A 729 -0.51 -40.74 -14.73
C VAL A 729 -0.05 -40.15 -13.38
N MET A 730 0.02 -38.83 -13.24
CA MET A 730 0.40 -38.16 -12.02
C MET A 730 -0.58 -38.46 -10.88
N ARG A 731 -1.88 -38.51 -11.16
CA ARG A 731 -2.92 -38.88 -10.15
C ARG A 731 -2.70 -40.33 -9.68
N LEU A 732 -2.39 -41.25 -10.55
CA LEU A 732 -2.07 -42.63 -10.16
C LEU A 732 -0.83 -42.69 -9.29
N ILE A 733 0.28 -42.05 -9.72
CA ILE A 733 1.53 -42.03 -8.98
C ILE A 733 1.31 -41.40 -7.58
N THR A 734 0.58 -40.30 -7.51
CA THR A 734 0.26 -39.65 -6.24
C THR A 734 -0.57 -40.53 -5.33
N ALA A 735 -1.60 -41.20 -5.87
CA ALA A 735 -2.46 -42.07 -5.10
C ALA A 735 -1.67 -43.31 -4.58
N VAL A 736 -0.76 -43.88 -5.42
CA VAL A 736 0.15 -44.94 -4.98
C VAL A 736 1.10 -44.48 -3.86
N ARG A 737 1.71 -43.30 -4.01
CA ARG A 737 2.59 -42.70 -2.98
C ARG A 737 1.85 -42.41 -1.68
N THR A 738 0.65 -41.87 -1.75
CA THR A 738 -0.21 -41.62 -0.59
C THR A 738 -0.52 -42.95 0.12
N ARG A 739 -0.93 -43.96 -0.61
CA ARG A 739 -1.27 -45.27 -0.05
C ARG A 739 -0.06 -45.93 0.62
N ARG A 740 1.12 -45.83 0.00
CA ARG A 740 2.37 -46.34 0.58
C ARG A 740 2.74 -45.59 1.85
N SER A 741 2.54 -44.25 1.90
CA SER A 741 2.78 -43.43 3.09
C SER A 741 1.83 -43.81 4.22
N GLU A 742 0.54 -44.00 3.95
CA GLU A 742 -0.46 -44.46 4.92
C GLU A 742 -0.08 -45.80 5.55
N MET A 743 0.51 -46.66 4.73
CA MET A 743 0.99 -48.01 5.15
C MET A 743 2.42 -47.97 5.72
N ASN A 744 3.04 -46.82 5.88
CA ASN A 744 4.42 -46.61 6.36
C ASN A 744 5.47 -47.39 5.53
N VAL A 745 5.26 -47.58 4.23
CA VAL A 745 6.18 -48.26 3.32
C VAL A 745 7.24 -47.27 2.83
N PRO A 746 8.52 -47.47 3.16
CA PRO A 746 9.56 -46.55 2.70
C PRO A 746 9.80 -46.68 1.18
N PRO A 747 10.28 -45.62 0.50
CA PRO A 747 10.57 -45.62 -0.93
C PRO A 747 11.57 -46.71 -1.39
N SER A 748 12.42 -47.16 -0.49
CA SER A 748 13.42 -48.20 -0.77
C SER A 748 12.81 -49.60 -0.95
N LYS A 749 11.62 -49.87 -0.38
CA LYS A 749 10.90 -51.12 -0.59
C LYS A 749 10.08 -51.00 -1.89
N LYS A 750 10.38 -51.80 -2.89
CA LYS A 750 9.71 -51.77 -4.18
C LYS A 750 8.81 -52.98 -4.34
N ALA A 751 7.66 -52.80 -5.00
CA ALA A 751 6.71 -53.85 -5.33
C ALA A 751 6.25 -53.74 -6.77
N ALA A 752 5.66 -54.79 -7.31
CA ALA A 752 4.98 -54.69 -8.59
C ALA A 752 3.69 -53.85 -8.48
N LEU A 753 3.40 -53.07 -9.53
CA LEU A 753 2.14 -52.34 -9.67
C LEU A 753 1.35 -52.87 -10.84
N TYR A 754 0.15 -53.40 -10.58
CA TYR A 754 -0.78 -53.85 -11.61
C TYR A 754 -1.77 -52.71 -11.88
N ILE A 755 -1.87 -52.28 -13.15
CA ILE A 755 -2.75 -51.17 -13.58
C ILE A 755 -3.83 -51.73 -14.48
N GLU A 756 -5.04 -51.80 -13.96
CA GLU A 756 -6.23 -52.23 -14.73
C GLU A 756 -6.92 -50.99 -15.30
N THR A 757 -6.97 -50.89 -16.62
CA THR A 757 -7.49 -49.74 -17.34
C THR A 757 -7.91 -50.08 -18.75
N SER A 758 -8.91 -49.35 -19.28
CA SER A 758 -9.24 -49.39 -20.73
C SER A 758 -8.27 -48.58 -21.60
N ASN A 759 -7.46 -47.68 -20.99
CA ASN A 759 -6.48 -46.83 -21.68
C ASN A 759 -5.06 -47.41 -21.60
N VAL A 760 -4.91 -48.70 -22.00
CA VAL A 760 -3.65 -49.43 -21.86
C VAL A 760 -2.47 -48.71 -22.50
N CYS A 761 -2.61 -48.25 -23.75
CA CYS A 761 -1.54 -47.57 -24.50
C CYS A 761 -1.03 -46.32 -23.77
N MET A 762 -1.93 -45.57 -23.12
CA MET A 762 -1.58 -44.34 -22.36
C MET A 762 -0.66 -44.67 -21.19
N PHE A 763 -0.99 -45.65 -20.37
CA PHE A 763 -0.18 -46.02 -19.21
C PHE A 763 1.09 -46.79 -19.60
N GLU A 764 1.06 -47.60 -20.65
CA GLU A 764 2.26 -48.26 -21.16
C GLU A 764 3.29 -47.28 -21.71
N SER A 765 2.89 -46.17 -22.36
CA SER A 765 3.81 -45.14 -22.85
C SER A 765 4.54 -44.36 -21.73
N CYS A 766 3.96 -44.30 -20.52
CA CYS A 766 4.52 -43.66 -19.34
C CYS A 766 5.01 -44.68 -18.29
N LYS A 767 5.21 -45.93 -18.69
CA LYS A 767 5.54 -47.03 -17.77
C LYS A 767 6.81 -46.80 -16.98
N GLU A 768 7.85 -46.22 -17.59
CA GLU A 768 9.11 -45.95 -16.93
C GLU A 768 8.98 -44.89 -15.86
N ASP A 769 8.19 -43.83 -16.12
CA ASP A 769 7.88 -42.77 -15.17
C ASP A 769 7.11 -43.29 -13.95
N ILE A 770 6.11 -44.14 -14.23
CA ILE A 770 5.33 -44.80 -13.17
C ILE A 770 6.23 -45.71 -12.34
N LEU A 771 7.07 -46.52 -13.00
CA LEU A 771 8.01 -47.43 -12.33
C LEU A 771 8.89 -46.68 -11.33
N ARG A 772 9.51 -45.59 -11.76
CA ARG A 772 10.44 -44.80 -10.98
C ARG A 772 9.74 -43.96 -9.89
N LEU A 773 8.70 -43.22 -10.29
CA LEU A 773 8.07 -42.25 -9.40
C LEU A 773 7.06 -42.88 -8.44
N ALA A 774 6.47 -44.04 -8.73
CA ALA A 774 5.65 -44.80 -7.78
C ALA A 774 6.47 -45.76 -6.90
N TYR A 775 7.81 -45.78 -7.05
CA TYR A 775 8.73 -46.67 -6.35
C TYR A 775 8.42 -48.15 -6.58
N CYS A 776 8.20 -48.53 -7.85
CA CYS A 776 7.90 -49.93 -8.25
C CYS A 776 9.18 -50.62 -8.76
N ASN A 777 9.16 -51.96 -8.76
CA ASN A 777 10.16 -52.82 -9.43
C ASN A 777 9.63 -53.33 -10.77
N GLU A 778 8.30 -53.41 -10.93
CA GLU A 778 7.64 -53.81 -12.15
C GLU A 778 6.30 -53.07 -12.28
N VAL A 779 5.87 -52.79 -13.53
CA VAL A 779 4.55 -52.20 -13.83
C VAL A 779 3.91 -53.05 -14.90
N LEU A 780 2.73 -53.56 -14.64
CA LEU A 780 1.94 -54.39 -15.54
C LEU A 780 0.64 -53.65 -15.87
N VAL A 781 0.36 -53.41 -17.14
CA VAL A 781 -0.83 -52.66 -17.58
C VAL A 781 -1.72 -53.57 -18.43
N GLY A 782 -3.02 -53.53 -18.21
CA GLY A 782 -3.97 -54.32 -19.01
C GLY A 782 -5.44 -54.04 -18.66
N GLU A 783 -6.35 -54.52 -19.49
CA GLU A 783 -7.80 -54.38 -19.28
C GLU A 783 -8.34 -55.37 -18.24
N CYS A 784 -7.75 -56.57 -18.19
CA CYS A 784 -8.09 -57.64 -17.26
C CYS A 784 -6.80 -58.30 -16.77
N LEU A 785 -6.33 -57.97 -15.59
CA LEU A 785 -5.10 -58.51 -15.02
C LEU A 785 -5.40 -59.56 -13.95
N GLN A 786 -4.56 -60.61 -13.93
CA GLN A 786 -4.56 -61.54 -12.77
C GLN A 786 -3.82 -60.85 -11.60
N VAL A 787 -4.57 -60.24 -10.69
CA VAL A 787 -4.04 -59.55 -9.54
C VAL A 787 -3.76 -60.54 -8.41
N PRO A 788 -2.60 -60.46 -7.71
CA PRO A 788 -2.31 -61.28 -6.55
C PRO A 788 -3.35 -61.09 -5.44
N LYS A 789 -3.69 -62.22 -4.76
CA LYS A 789 -4.59 -62.15 -3.60
C LYS A 789 -3.97 -61.25 -2.52
N GLY A 790 -4.79 -60.41 -1.84
CA GLY A 790 -4.33 -59.53 -0.79
C GLY A 790 -3.65 -58.26 -1.30
N ALA A 791 -3.75 -57.93 -2.59
CA ALA A 791 -3.23 -56.68 -3.11
C ALA A 791 -4.06 -55.49 -2.61
N VAL A 792 -3.38 -54.39 -2.23
CA VAL A 792 -4.00 -53.11 -1.85
C VAL A 792 -4.43 -52.39 -3.11
N THR A 793 -5.68 -51.96 -3.14
CA THR A 793 -6.27 -51.27 -4.29
C THR A 793 -6.16 -49.78 -4.15
N VAL A 794 -5.75 -49.10 -5.22
CA VAL A 794 -5.77 -47.63 -5.39
C VAL A 794 -6.67 -47.34 -6.59
N VAL A 795 -7.66 -46.49 -6.42
CA VAL A 795 -8.63 -46.16 -7.48
C VAL A 795 -8.47 -44.70 -7.88
N THR A 796 -8.34 -44.50 -9.18
CA THR A 796 -8.40 -43.15 -9.80
C THR A 796 -9.54 -43.12 -10.83
N GLY A 797 -9.83 -41.93 -11.39
CA GLY A 797 -10.87 -41.82 -12.42
C GLY A 797 -10.57 -42.59 -13.72
N ALA A 798 -9.28 -42.92 -13.98
CA ALA A 798 -8.83 -43.54 -15.22
C ALA A 798 -8.41 -45.01 -15.08
N CYS A 799 -8.07 -45.47 -13.88
CA CYS A 799 -7.56 -46.84 -13.68
C CYS A 799 -7.71 -47.30 -12.22
N LYS A 800 -7.52 -48.63 -12.04
CA LYS A 800 -7.31 -49.22 -10.71
C LYS A 800 -5.89 -49.76 -10.64
N GLY A 801 -5.15 -49.32 -9.62
CA GLY A 801 -3.82 -49.80 -9.31
C GLY A 801 -3.88 -50.82 -8.17
N TYR A 802 -3.12 -51.91 -8.28
CA TYR A 802 -3.03 -52.93 -7.25
C TYR A 802 -1.58 -53.13 -6.84
N LEU A 803 -1.30 -53.09 -5.55
CA LEU A 803 0.01 -53.27 -4.94
C LEU A 803 0.00 -54.54 -4.07
N PRO A 804 0.76 -55.60 -4.39
CA PRO A 804 0.85 -56.79 -3.56
C PRO A 804 1.42 -56.47 -2.20
N MET A 805 0.73 -56.89 -1.13
CA MET A 805 1.12 -56.62 0.22
C MET A 805 2.35 -57.39 0.70
N GLU A 806 2.51 -58.61 0.20
CA GLU A 806 3.59 -59.54 0.60
C GLU A 806 4.97 -58.96 0.33
N ASP A 807 5.11 -58.14 -0.73
CA ASP A 807 6.36 -57.46 -1.12
C ASP A 807 6.65 -56.19 -0.30
N LEU A 808 5.63 -55.58 0.30
CA LEU A 808 5.70 -54.24 0.86
C LEU A 808 5.83 -54.23 2.38
N ILE A 809 5.20 -55.21 3.06
CA ILE A 809 5.08 -55.20 4.51
C ILE A 809 5.60 -56.51 5.06
N ASP A 810 6.51 -56.46 6.00
CA ASP A 810 6.80 -57.58 6.91
C ASP A 810 5.59 -57.70 7.84
N ARG A 811 4.65 -58.60 7.52
CA ARG A 811 3.37 -58.80 8.23
C ARG A 811 3.59 -58.94 9.72
N GLU A 812 4.59 -59.71 10.13
CA GLU A 812 4.88 -59.97 11.55
C GLU A 812 5.46 -58.70 12.22
N ALA A 813 6.35 -57.99 11.55
CA ALA A 813 6.94 -56.75 12.07
C ALA A 813 5.89 -55.62 12.15
N GLU A 814 4.96 -55.51 11.17
CA GLU A 814 3.91 -54.49 11.17
C GLU A 814 2.83 -54.78 12.24
N ILE A 815 2.41 -56.03 12.39
CA ILE A 815 1.53 -56.43 13.50
C ILE A 815 2.16 -56.11 14.82
N ALA A 816 3.47 -56.43 15.03
CA ALA A 816 4.18 -56.06 16.26
C ALA A 816 4.25 -54.54 16.50
N ARG A 817 4.46 -53.73 15.44
CA ARG A 817 4.47 -52.27 15.47
C ARG A 817 3.09 -51.73 15.84
N LEU A 818 2.05 -52.16 15.15
CA LEU A 818 0.67 -51.74 15.42
C LEU A 818 0.20 -52.11 16.80
N ARG A 819 0.56 -53.29 17.33
CA ARG A 819 0.26 -53.68 18.69
C ARG A 819 0.95 -52.79 19.71
N LYS A 820 2.23 -52.43 19.48
CA LYS A 820 2.94 -51.45 20.31
C LYS A 820 2.35 -50.06 20.26
N GLU A 821 1.91 -49.64 19.09
CA GLU A 821 1.26 -48.33 18.88
C GLU A 821 -0.12 -48.29 19.52
N LEU A 822 -0.88 -49.39 19.46
CA LEU A 822 -2.15 -49.57 20.14
C LEU A 822 -1.98 -49.49 21.69
N GLU A 823 -0.99 -50.19 22.21
CA GLU A 823 -0.67 -50.16 23.64
C GLU A 823 -0.33 -48.74 24.12
N ASN A 824 0.45 -48.01 23.32
CA ASN A 824 0.79 -46.60 23.63
C ASN A 824 -0.41 -45.65 23.52
N ALA A 825 -1.23 -45.81 22.48
CA ALA A 825 -2.44 -44.99 22.30
C ALA A 825 -3.46 -45.27 23.43
N GLN A 826 -3.62 -46.52 23.82
CA GLN A 826 -4.49 -46.96 24.93
C GLN A 826 -4.04 -46.35 26.25
N LYS A 827 -2.73 -46.39 26.55
CA LYS A 827 -2.14 -45.76 27.77
C LYS A 827 -2.37 -44.24 27.81
N GLN A 828 -2.27 -43.60 26.66
CA GLN A 828 -2.58 -42.17 26.56
C GLN A 828 -4.05 -41.88 26.78
N LEU A 829 -4.93 -42.70 26.20
CA LEU A 829 -6.38 -42.58 26.36
C LEU A 829 -6.79 -42.80 27.81
N ASP A 830 -6.23 -43.83 28.48
CA ASP A 830 -6.44 -44.11 29.90
C ASP A 830 -6.00 -42.94 30.77
N THR A 831 -4.84 -42.32 30.44
CA THR A 831 -4.34 -41.12 31.14
C THR A 831 -5.28 -39.92 30.97
N VAL A 832 -5.82 -39.69 29.78
CA VAL A 832 -6.81 -38.65 29.51
C VAL A 832 -8.11 -38.97 30.24
N GLY A 833 -8.58 -40.23 30.20
CA GLY A 833 -9.76 -40.69 30.94
C GLY A 833 -9.65 -40.48 32.44
N ALA A 834 -8.51 -40.83 33.03
CA ALA A 834 -8.24 -40.59 34.46
C ALA A 834 -8.26 -39.09 34.82
N LYS A 835 -7.77 -38.22 33.93
CA LYS A 835 -7.84 -36.76 34.12
C LYS A 835 -9.29 -36.24 34.08
N LEU A 836 -10.10 -36.73 33.14
CA LEU A 836 -11.49 -36.36 33.02
C LEU A 836 -12.38 -36.92 34.15
N GLN A 837 -11.98 -38.01 34.79
CA GLN A 837 -12.64 -38.59 35.97
C GLN A 837 -12.20 -37.93 37.30
N ASN A 838 -11.16 -37.11 37.31
CA ASN A 838 -10.67 -36.44 38.48
C ASN A 838 -11.54 -35.22 38.82
N GLU A 839 -12.36 -35.35 39.86
CA GLU A 839 -13.29 -34.30 40.33
C GLU A 839 -12.58 -32.99 40.67
N THR A 840 -11.35 -33.04 41.15
CA THR A 840 -10.56 -31.87 41.53
C THR A 840 -10.09 -31.13 40.25
N PHE A 841 -9.76 -31.84 39.19
CA PHE A 841 -9.42 -31.26 37.91
C PHE A 841 -10.65 -30.66 37.24
N MET A 842 -11.75 -31.40 37.19
CA MET A 842 -12.99 -30.98 36.57
C MET A 842 -13.61 -29.71 37.21
N SER A 843 -13.43 -29.57 38.54
CA SER A 843 -13.98 -28.42 39.27
C SER A 843 -13.08 -27.18 39.30
N LYS A 844 -11.75 -27.34 39.14
CA LYS A 844 -10.77 -26.23 39.29
C LYS A 844 -10.11 -25.77 37.98
N ALA A 845 -10.11 -26.59 36.94
CA ALA A 845 -9.50 -26.21 35.68
C ALA A 845 -10.42 -25.26 34.87
N PRO A 846 -9.86 -24.28 34.14
CA PRO A 846 -10.63 -23.44 33.21
C PRO A 846 -11.36 -24.30 32.17
N GLN A 847 -12.61 -23.95 31.84
CA GLN A 847 -13.45 -24.70 30.89
C GLN A 847 -12.72 -25.02 29.57
N LYS A 848 -12.00 -24.05 29.01
CA LYS A 848 -11.21 -24.22 27.80
C LYS A 848 -10.15 -25.32 27.87
N VAL A 849 -9.58 -25.55 29.06
CA VAL A 849 -8.58 -26.62 29.28
C VAL A 849 -9.29 -27.99 29.40
N VAL A 850 -10.44 -28.04 30.05
CA VAL A 850 -11.28 -29.24 30.13
C VAL A 850 -11.75 -29.67 28.73
N ASP A 851 -12.23 -28.70 27.91
CA ASP A 851 -12.69 -28.96 26.55
C ASP A 851 -11.53 -29.46 25.65
N GLY A 852 -10.34 -28.89 25.79
CA GLY A 852 -9.13 -29.36 25.06
C GLY A 852 -8.70 -30.78 25.45
N VAL A 853 -8.84 -31.15 26.74
CA VAL A 853 -8.57 -32.54 27.22
C VAL A 853 -9.61 -33.51 26.68
N ARG A 854 -10.89 -33.09 26.59
CA ARG A 854 -11.98 -33.92 26.03
C ARG A 854 -11.79 -34.15 24.54
N GLU A 855 -11.51 -33.09 23.77
CA GLU A 855 -11.21 -33.19 22.35
C GLU A 855 -9.99 -34.10 22.05
N ASN A 856 -8.96 -34.02 22.89
CA ASN A 856 -7.82 -34.92 22.77
C ASN A 856 -8.19 -36.37 23.10
N GLY A 857 -9.10 -36.61 24.03
CA GLY A 857 -9.64 -37.95 24.35
C GLY A 857 -10.43 -38.54 23.18
N GLU A 858 -11.24 -37.72 22.51
CA GLU A 858 -11.99 -38.15 21.33
C GLU A 858 -11.04 -38.53 20.16
N LYS A 859 -10.03 -37.72 19.88
CA LYS A 859 -9.00 -38.03 18.89
C LYS A 859 -8.21 -39.31 19.19
N LEU A 860 -7.86 -39.52 20.45
CA LEU A 860 -7.16 -40.72 20.86
C LEU A 860 -8.06 -41.97 20.77
N SER A 861 -9.34 -41.86 21.08
CA SER A 861 -10.32 -42.95 20.94
C SER A 861 -10.52 -43.34 19.46
N GLU A 862 -10.62 -42.33 18.57
CA GLU A 862 -10.70 -42.57 17.13
C GLU A 862 -9.41 -43.20 16.58
N LYS A 863 -8.23 -42.76 17.04
CA LYS A 863 -6.94 -43.35 16.72
C LYS A 863 -6.85 -44.82 17.17
N VAL A 864 -7.27 -45.16 18.38
CA VAL A 864 -7.32 -46.54 18.87
C VAL A 864 -8.15 -47.43 17.97
N LYS A 865 -9.37 -46.97 17.61
CA LYS A 865 -10.28 -47.69 16.75
C LYS A 865 -9.69 -47.94 15.35
N LEU A 866 -9.03 -46.95 14.75
CA LEU A 866 -8.37 -47.06 13.46
C LEU A 866 -7.21 -48.08 13.50
N ILE A 867 -6.42 -48.10 14.61
CA ILE A 867 -5.34 -49.07 14.77
C ILE A 867 -5.91 -50.48 14.94
N GLU A 868 -7.01 -50.66 15.69
CA GLU A 868 -7.69 -51.99 15.85
C GLU A 868 -8.26 -52.50 14.53
N GLU A 869 -8.89 -51.64 13.74
CA GLU A 869 -9.37 -51.98 12.41
C GLU A 869 -8.22 -52.39 11.47
N SER A 870 -7.08 -51.63 11.54
CA SER A 870 -5.88 -52.01 10.80
C SER A 870 -5.29 -53.35 11.22
N LEU A 871 -5.16 -53.61 12.52
CA LEU A 871 -4.71 -54.91 13.04
C LEU A 871 -5.60 -56.05 12.54
N LYS A 872 -6.90 -55.89 12.60
CA LYS A 872 -7.86 -56.90 12.10
C LYS A 872 -7.61 -57.22 10.64
N THR A 873 -7.37 -56.22 9.81
CA THR A 873 -7.05 -56.37 8.37
C THR A 873 -5.76 -57.15 8.13
N PHE A 874 -4.79 -57.04 9.03
CA PHE A 874 -3.51 -57.76 8.95
C PHE A 874 -3.58 -59.15 9.60
N GLU A 875 -4.53 -59.46 10.47
CA GLU A 875 -4.69 -60.74 11.12
C GLU A 875 -5.60 -61.69 10.35
N GLU A 876 -6.53 -61.18 9.51
CA GLU A 876 -7.30 -61.89 8.53
C GLU A 876 -6.46 -62.18 7.25
#